data_23e602c4f380f16f7336129da01e74f6
#
_entry.id   23e602c4f380f16f7336129da01e74f6
#
_cell.length_a   1.000
_cell.length_b   1.000
_cell.length_c   1.000
_cell.angle_alpha   90.00
_cell.angle_beta   90.00
_cell.angle_gamma   90.00
#
_symmetry.space_group_name_H-M   'P 1'
#
loop_
_entity.id
_entity.type
_entity.pdbx_description
1 polymer ?
#
loop_
_entity_poly.entity_id
_entity_poly.type
_entity_poly.pdbx_seq_one_letter_code
_entity_poly.pdbx_strand_id
1 'polypeptide(L)'
;MSNSGFKNVSRQNPCPICGKTDWCSISKDGVWCCCRRVDTGEGLHKIDAAGVDYWLYRLDGRPFQHQEPDNPETFRPVLSSDDSEPERADPDTLHRVYTALLDELTLCENHRENLHKRGLNDDEIAFRGYKSLNKNRSQTAKKLIDKFGPEVCTKVPGLFKKANRKGEYWTISGPNGIIIPVRDSRHRIVALKVRADEPVGGNKYLYVTSRRRNDALWDGPGPGTPVHIALAREVNSDVIRLTEGELKADIATALNCILTIAIPGVSVWRPALPVIKELGAKTVRLAFDADARNNKHVARALKMTAEALKKEGFNVELETWPLERGKGIDDILAAGYQPEVLSGQEAFKEVNSITKAAGVEPERIPINAGIQDLGFLMKKSWEALDKYRQQKEPLVFVRSGALTRVKIDKKDGPILDIMSEAALKNTLDKVAYWYRMDKNGQEKSAFPVTECVKGMLAEASPPVPRLLRIVQAPVFGRDGTLITSPGYHEKAETWYHKTCDIPEVPEKPTKDDLVEAYRLLFYELLVDFPFDDESSMAYALAAMLQPFVRAMIDGPTPLHVIDAKSGSGTGKSLLADMIAMPALGRPIPAMAEGRDGDEWRKRITAKLATGSQFVLIDNVNRKLDSGELAAAITSTVWEDRLLGSTRMIQLPVECCWLATGNAVRTSREMARRIVKIKLDAKRDDPWMRTDFKHPN
;
A
#
# COMPACT_ATOMS: atom_id res chain seq x y z
N MET A 1 8.14 -43.32 7.21
CA MET A 1 9.08 -42.95 6.14
C MET A 1 9.07 -41.46 6.05
N SER A 2 10.05 -40.88 6.67
CA SER A 2 10.24 -39.47 6.83
C SER A 2 11.18 -38.96 5.76
N ASN A 3 10.94 -37.82 5.22
CA ASN A 3 12.06 -36.96 4.89
C ASN A 3 11.51 -35.57 4.70
N SER A 4 12.04 -34.60 5.44
CA SER A 4 11.78 -33.19 5.25
C SER A 4 11.84 -32.89 3.75
N GLY A 5 10.68 -32.72 3.16
CA GLY A 5 10.53 -32.67 1.72
C GLY A 5 11.12 -31.46 1.02
N PHE A 6 11.86 -30.57 1.72
CA PHE A 6 12.39 -29.31 1.17
C PHE A 6 13.93 -29.28 1.16
N LYS A 7 14.51 -28.72 0.10
CA LYS A 7 15.93 -28.39 -0.03
C LYS A 7 16.09 -26.87 -0.04
N ASN A 8 17.09 -26.34 0.66
CA ASN A 8 17.38 -24.92 0.62
C ASN A 8 17.82 -24.50 -0.80
N VAL A 9 17.41 -23.32 -1.19
CA VAL A 9 17.86 -22.69 -2.44
C VAL A 9 19.37 -22.44 -2.42
N SER A 10 19.98 -22.38 -3.59
CA SER A 10 21.42 -22.17 -3.76
C SER A 10 21.70 -21.33 -5.01
N ARG A 11 22.97 -20.96 -5.25
CA ARG A 11 23.37 -20.26 -6.48
C ARG A 11 23.04 -21.04 -7.75
N GLN A 12 23.08 -22.37 -7.71
CA GLN A 12 22.76 -23.23 -8.85
C GLN A 12 21.24 -23.47 -8.99
N ASN A 13 20.49 -23.25 -7.89
CA ASN A 13 19.06 -23.40 -7.87
C ASN A 13 18.43 -22.28 -7.00
N PRO A 14 18.31 -21.05 -7.52
CA PRO A 14 17.75 -19.93 -6.79
C PRO A 14 16.25 -20.09 -6.54
N CYS A 15 15.72 -19.34 -5.59
CA CYS A 15 14.28 -19.32 -5.32
C CYS A 15 13.50 -18.83 -6.56
N PRO A 16 12.59 -19.61 -7.12
CA PRO A 16 11.84 -19.25 -8.32
C PRO A 16 10.87 -18.07 -8.09
N ILE A 17 10.59 -17.72 -6.82
CA ILE A 17 9.68 -16.63 -6.46
C ILE A 17 10.43 -15.31 -6.28
N CYS A 18 11.53 -15.30 -5.50
CA CYS A 18 12.26 -14.06 -5.19
C CYS A 18 13.64 -13.95 -5.86
N GLY A 19 14.07 -14.96 -6.61
CA GLY A 19 15.37 -14.99 -7.29
C GLY A 19 16.58 -15.10 -6.36
N LYS A 20 16.41 -15.17 -5.03
CA LYS A 20 17.50 -15.21 -4.06
C LYS A 20 17.98 -16.65 -3.80
N THR A 21 19.22 -16.76 -3.34
CA THR A 21 19.94 -18.03 -3.19
C THR A 21 20.04 -18.54 -1.76
N ASP A 22 19.28 -17.90 -0.85
CA ASP A 22 19.29 -18.15 0.60
C ASP A 22 17.90 -17.98 1.22
N TRP A 23 17.70 -18.48 2.44
CA TRP A 23 16.49 -18.37 3.28
C TRP A 23 15.24 -19.08 2.74
N CYS A 24 15.13 -19.32 1.47
CA CYS A 24 14.01 -20.01 0.85
C CYS A 24 14.33 -21.50 0.68
N SER A 25 13.31 -22.32 0.44
CA SER A 25 13.49 -23.74 0.18
C SER A 25 12.48 -24.24 -0.85
N ILE A 26 12.87 -25.29 -1.60
CA ILE A 26 12.05 -25.94 -2.63
C ILE A 26 11.85 -27.39 -2.21
N SER A 27 10.64 -27.91 -2.36
CA SER A 27 10.34 -29.32 -2.10
C SER A 27 11.18 -30.23 -2.99
N LYS A 28 11.48 -31.46 -2.51
CA LYS A 28 12.32 -32.41 -3.25
C LYS A 28 11.71 -32.85 -4.57
N ASP A 29 10.38 -32.83 -4.68
CA ASP A 29 9.60 -33.09 -5.89
C ASP A 29 9.54 -31.90 -6.85
N GLY A 30 10.07 -30.72 -6.44
CA GLY A 30 10.04 -29.49 -7.23
C GLY A 30 8.68 -28.79 -7.30
N VAL A 31 7.65 -29.29 -6.62
CA VAL A 31 6.27 -28.81 -6.73
C VAL A 31 6.03 -27.58 -5.84
N TRP A 32 6.74 -27.46 -4.72
CA TRP A 32 6.50 -26.43 -3.72
C TRP A 32 7.73 -25.54 -3.49
N CYS A 33 7.51 -24.25 -3.32
CA CYS A 33 8.51 -23.29 -2.89
C CYS A 33 8.07 -22.58 -1.62
N CYS A 34 8.89 -22.65 -0.58
CA CYS A 34 8.75 -21.87 0.63
C CYS A 34 9.59 -20.59 0.47
N CYS A 35 8.95 -19.48 0.15
CA CYS A 35 9.60 -18.18 0.04
C CYS A 35 9.44 -17.38 1.33
N ARG A 36 10.57 -16.93 1.89
CA ARG A 36 10.60 -16.13 3.14
C ARG A 36 10.77 -14.63 2.90
N ARG A 37 10.67 -14.19 1.63
CA ARG A 37 11.02 -12.81 1.23
C ARG A 37 9.93 -12.08 0.47
N VAL A 38 9.19 -12.79 -0.37
CA VAL A 38 8.24 -12.17 -1.30
C VAL A 38 6.86 -12.78 -1.12
N ASP A 39 5.88 -11.91 -0.92
CA ASP A 39 4.47 -12.22 -1.06
C ASP A 39 4.00 -11.72 -2.44
N THR A 40 3.76 -12.62 -3.37
CA THR A 40 3.20 -12.28 -4.70
C THR A 40 1.68 -12.17 -4.68
N GLY A 41 1.05 -12.41 -3.52
CA GLY A 41 -0.40 -12.52 -3.39
C GLY A 41 -0.98 -13.90 -3.76
N GLU A 42 -0.15 -14.80 -4.30
CA GLU A 42 -0.55 -16.16 -4.71
C GLU A 42 -0.05 -17.26 -3.75
N GLY A 43 0.79 -16.89 -2.77
CA GLY A 43 1.37 -17.82 -1.80
C GLY A 43 0.51 -17.98 -0.55
N LEU A 44 0.46 -19.21 0.00
CA LEU A 44 -0.16 -19.46 1.30
C LEU A 44 0.75 -18.93 2.41
N HIS A 45 0.31 -17.89 3.11
CA HIS A 45 1.05 -17.29 4.23
C HIS A 45 1.09 -18.22 5.44
N LYS A 46 2.28 -18.40 6.01
CA LYS A 46 2.52 -19.17 7.25
C LYS A 46 3.56 -18.49 8.11
N ILE A 47 3.57 -18.83 9.39
CA ILE A 47 4.56 -18.39 10.37
C ILE A 47 5.30 -19.63 10.88
N ASP A 48 6.62 -19.60 10.89
CA ASP A 48 7.40 -20.72 11.42
C ASP A 48 7.51 -20.67 12.95
N ALA A 49 8.11 -21.73 13.53
CA ALA A 49 8.28 -21.84 14.98
C ALA A 49 9.13 -20.73 15.63
N ALA A 50 9.92 -20.02 14.82
CA ALA A 50 10.71 -18.85 15.26
C ALA A 50 9.97 -17.52 15.09
N GLY A 51 8.68 -17.55 14.67
CA GLY A 51 7.86 -16.38 14.47
C GLY A 51 8.15 -15.64 13.14
N VAL A 52 8.82 -16.29 12.19
CA VAL A 52 9.17 -15.70 10.89
C VAL A 52 8.10 -16.02 9.85
N ASP A 53 7.61 -14.99 9.18
CA ASP A 53 6.64 -15.13 8.10
C ASP A 53 7.27 -15.80 6.87
N TYR A 54 6.55 -16.70 6.23
CA TYR A 54 6.90 -17.27 4.94
C TYR A 54 5.66 -17.58 4.11
N TRP A 55 5.86 -17.69 2.79
CA TRP A 55 4.80 -17.98 1.83
C TRP A 55 5.13 -19.28 1.08
N LEU A 56 4.16 -20.17 1.05
CA LEU A 56 4.27 -21.44 0.34
C LEU A 56 3.63 -21.30 -1.03
N TYR A 57 4.41 -21.50 -2.09
CA TYR A 57 4.00 -21.40 -3.49
C TYR A 57 4.00 -22.76 -4.16
N ARG A 58 3.05 -22.93 -5.05
CA ARG A 58 2.99 -24.11 -5.91
C ARG A 58 3.64 -23.79 -7.25
N LEU A 59 4.60 -24.61 -7.70
CA LEU A 59 5.41 -24.35 -8.89
C LEU A 59 4.95 -25.11 -10.14
N ASP A 60 4.00 -26.06 -9.99
CA ASP A 60 3.51 -26.88 -11.09
C ASP A 60 2.38 -26.25 -11.92
N GLY A 61 2.08 -24.97 -11.68
CA GLY A 61 1.04 -24.20 -12.40
C GLY A 61 -0.39 -24.62 -12.09
N ARG A 62 -0.61 -25.58 -11.20
CA ARG A 62 -1.96 -25.97 -10.80
C ARG A 62 -2.49 -24.99 -9.75
N PRO A 63 -3.77 -24.60 -9.83
CA PRO A 63 -4.35 -23.75 -8.79
C PRO A 63 -4.24 -24.45 -7.44
N PHE A 64 -4.12 -23.67 -6.36
CA PHE A 64 -4.22 -24.16 -4.99
C PHE A 64 -5.57 -24.89 -4.83
N GLN A 65 -5.62 -26.16 -5.15
CA GLN A 65 -6.68 -27.01 -4.63
C GLN A 65 -6.26 -27.37 -3.21
N HIS A 66 -7.06 -26.97 -2.24
CA HIS A 66 -6.96 -27.43 -0.87
C HIS A 66 -7.23 -28.95 -0.80
N GLN A 67 -6.24 -29.73 -1.23
CA GLN A 67 -6.07 -31.08 -0.69
C GLN A 67 -4.98 -30.95 0.36
N GLU A 68 -5.40 -30.85 1.62
CA GLU A 68 -4.52 -31.15 2.72
C GLU A 68 -3.94 -32.56 2.47
N PRO A 69 -2.64 -32.77 2.67
CA PRO A 69 -2.15 -34.12 2.88
C PRO A 69 -2.91 -34.69 4.12
N ASP A 70 -3.36 -35.91 4.04
CA ASP A 70 -4.19 -36.61 5.03
C ASP A 70 -3.58 -36.73 6.45
N ASN A 71 -2.59 -35.89 6.78
CA ASN A 71 -2.03 -35.83 8.12
C ASN A 71 -1.41 -34.44 8.42
N PRO A 72 -2.05 -33.57 9.24
CA PRO A 72 -1.49 -32.29 9.68
C PRO A 72 -0.21 -32.42 10.52
N GLU A 73 0.11 -33.60 11.01
CA GLU A 73 1.38 -33.88 11.71
C GLU A 73 2.60 -33.87 10.79
N THR A 74 2.43 -33.91 9.45
CA THR A 74 3.55 -33.92 8.52
C THR A 74 4.06 -32.52 8.13
N PHE A 75 3.43 -31.43 8.60
CA PHE A 75 3.86 -30.04 8.36
C PHE A 75 4.40 -29.31 9.59
N ARG A 76 4.43 -29.91 10.73
CA ARG A 76 5.53 -29.61 11.65
C ARG A 76 6.78 -30.20 10.97
N PRO A 77 7.96 -29.50 10.97
CA PRO A 77 9.16 -30.29 11.00
C PRO A 77 8.98 -31.17 12.23
N VAL A 78 8.56 -32.39 12.01
CA VAL A 78 8.65 -33.40 13.05
C VAL A 78 10.15 -33.54 13.25
N LEU A 79 10.63 -32.79 14.23
CA LEU A 79 11.75 -33.25 14.99
C LEU A 79 11.27 -34.61 15.48
N SER A 80 11.80 -35.70 14.92
CA SER A 80 11.75 -36.98 15.60
C SER A 80 12.16 -36.69 17.06
N SER A 81 11.68 -37.45 18.01
CA SER A 81 12.08 -37.35 19.40
C SER A 81 13.62 -37.41 19.60
N ASP A 82 14.36 -37.79 18.59
CA ASP A 82 15.82 -37.81 18.48
C ASP A 82 16.45 -36.63 17.70
N ASP A 83 15.67 -35.75 17.03
CA ASP A 83 16.10 -34.58 16.25
C ASP A 83 15.92 -33.27 17.05
N SER A 84 15.93 -33.29 18.37
CA SER A 84 15.96 -32.07 19.19
C SER A 84 17.20 -31.23 18.84
N GLU A 85 16.99 -29.94 18.62
CA GLU A 85 18.10 -28.99 18.43
C GLU A 85 19.07 -29.16 19.62
N PRO A 86 20.40 -29.30 19.38
CA PRO A 86 21.34 -29.48 20.46
C PRO A 86 21.20 -28.37 21.50
N GLU A 87 21.23 -28.74 22.76
CA GLU A 87 21.08 -27.85 23.90
C GLU A 87 22.09 -26.71 23.81
N ARG A 88 21.59 -25.49 23.90
CA ARG A 88 22.42 -24.27 23.94
C ARG A 88 22.78 -23.93 25.40
N ALA A 89 24.00 -23.53 25.66
CA ALA A 89 24.43 -23.06 26.96
C ALA A 89 23.61 -21.87 27.47
N ASP A 90 23.51 -21.73 28.79
CA ASP A 90 22.83 -20.59 29.41
C ASP A 90 23.58 -19.27 29.14
N PRO A 91 22.91 -18.11 29.27
CA PRO A 91 23.48 -16.81 28.92
C PRO A 91 24.77 -16.44 29.70
N ASP A 92 24.93 -16.88 30.92
CA ASP A 92 26.13 -16.58 31.70
C ASP A 92 27.33 -17.41 31.23
N THR A 93 27.10 -18.68 30.89
CA THR A 93 28.11 -19.54 30.27
C THR A 93 28.50 -19.03 28.89
N LEU A 94 27.53 -18.62 28.05
CA LEU A 94 27.80 -18.01 26.75
C LEU A 94 28.66 -16.76 26.90
N HIS A 95 28.33 -15.88 27.85
CA HIS A 95 29.09 -14.66 28.12
C HIS A 95 30.54 -14.95 28.50
N ARG A 96 30.76 -15.88 29.41
CA ARG A 96 32.12 -16.27 29.83
C ARG A 96 32.96 -16.83 28.69
N VAL A 97 32.38 -17.72 27.88
CA VAL A 97 33.11 -18.35 26.77
C VAL A 97 33.36 -17.35 25.65
N TYR A 98 32.37 -16.53 25.28
CA TYR A 98 32.52 -15.52 24.23
C TYR A 98 33.47 -14.39 24.66
N THR A 99 33.47 -13.96 25.91
CA THR A 99 34.45 -12.99 26.43
C THR A 99 35.87 -13.57 26.28
N ALA A 100 36.11 -14.78 26.75
CA ALA A 100 37.41 -15.45 26.59
C ALA A 100 37.80 -15.63 25.10
N LEU A 101 36.85 -15.87 24.21
CA LEU A 101 37.11 -15.94 22.78
C LEU A 101 37.55 -14.58 22.22
N LEU A 102 36.86 -13.49 22.61
CA LEU A 102 37.20 -12.15 22.15
C LEU A 102 38.55 -11.67 22.68
N ASP A 103 38.95 -12.07 23.90
CA ASP A 103 40.25 -11.76 24.49
C ASP A 103 41.41 -12.39 23.72
N GLU A 104 41.20 -13.56 23.09
CA GLU A 104 42.19 -14.23 22.24
C GLU A 104 42.28 -13.63 20.79
N LEU A 105 41.44 -12.65 20.47
CA LEU A 105 41.40 -12.05 19.13
C LEU A 105 41.84 -10.59 19.18
N THR A 106 42.42 -10.13 18.08
CA THR A 106 42.81 -8.73 17.87
C THR A 106 41.96 -8.12 16.77
N LEU A 107 41.81 -6.81 16.75
CA LEU A 107 41.18 -6.08 15.65
C LEU A 107 42.30 -5.68 14.66
N CYS A 108 42.17 -6.10 13.40
CA CYS A 108 43.10 -5.69 12.37
C CYS A 108 42.82 -4.25 11.87
N GLU A 109 43.86 -3.60 11.34
CA GLU A 109 43.83 -2.18 10.99
C GLU A 109 42.70 -1.85 9.98
N ASN A 110 42.56 -2.62 8.90
CA ASN A 110 41.47 -2.41 7.93
C ASN A 110 40.07 -2.42 8.56
N HIS A 111 39.84 -3.26 9.57
CA HIS A 111 38.57 -3.31 10.30
C HIS A 111 38.40 -2.12 11.23
N ARG A 112 39.49 -1.67 11.88
CA ARG A 112 39.51 -0.46 12.69
C ARG A 112 39.15 0.77 11.84
N GLU A 113 39.81 0.95 10.70
CA GLU A 113 39.50 2.03 9.75
C GLU A 113 38.06 1.98 9.26
N ASN A 114 37.53 0.78 9.02
CA ASN A 114 36.13 0.63 8.62
C ASN A 114 35.14 1.10 9.70
N LEU A 115 35.45 0.85 10.97
CA LEU A 115 34.65 1.31 12.10
C LEU A 115 34.80 2.83 12.32
N HIS A 116 36.02 3.39 12.14
CA HIS A 116 36.26 4.83 12.16
C HIS A 116 35.44 5.56 11.07
N LYS A 117 35.41 5.06 9.84
CA LYS A 117 34.59 5.60 8.75
C LYS A 117 33.09 5.61 9.06
N ARG A 118 32.66 4.82 10.03
CA ARG A 118 31.28 4.77 10.51
C ARG A 118 31.03 5.64 11.74
N GLY A 119 32.02 6.43 12.17
CA GLY A 119 31.89 7.40 13.26
C GLY A 119 32.29 6.89 14.65
N LEU A 120 32.80 5.65 14.78
CA LEU A 120 33.31 5.15 16.06
C LEU A 120 34.79 5.51 16.24
N ASN A 121 35.16 6.03 17.39
CA ASN A 121 36.56 6.21 17.78
C ASN A 121 37.13 4.97 18.45
N ASP A 122 38.45 4.95 18.75
CA ASP A 122 39.12 3.80 19.36
C ASP A 122 38.54 3.42 20.72
N ASP A 123 38.14 4.39 21.53
CA ASP A 123 37.54 4.15 22.86
C ASP A 123 36.16 3.47 22.72
N GLU A 124 35.36 3.86 21.74
CA GLU A 124 34.07 3.25 21.46
C GLU A 124 34.21 1.84 20.86
N ILE A 125 35.22 1.64 20.01
CA ILE A 125 35.56 0.33 19.43
C ILE A 125 36.01 -0.64 20.54
N ALA A 126 36.88 -0.19 21.42
CA ALA A 126 37.38 -0.99 22.55
C ALA A 126 36.24 -1.30 23.56
N PHE A 127 35.41 -0.31 23.88
CA PHE A 127 34.30 -0.45 24.82
C PHE A 127 33.27 -1.50 24.36
N ARG A 128 32.98 -1.58 23.06
CA ARG A 128 32.04 -2.56 22.50
C ARG A 128 32.66 -3.92 22.24
N GLY A 129 34.02 -4.01 22.24
CA GLY A 129 34.76 -5.26 22.11
C GLY A 129 34.74 -5.84 20.68
N TYR A 130 34.78 -5.00 19.67
CA TYR A 130 34.93 -5.48 18.29
C TYR A 130 36.28 -6.12 18.05
N LYS A 131 36.27 -7.24 17.35
CA LYS A 131 37.46 -8.04 17.01
C LYS A 131 37.40 -8.50 15.56
N SER A 132 38.52 -9.03 15.06
CA SER A 132 38.61 -9.65 13.73
C SER A 132 38.62 -11.16 13.84
N LEU A 133 37.67 -11.81 13.15
CA LEU A 133 37.73 -13.26 12.97
C LEU A 133 38.70 -13.58 11.80
N ASN A 134 39.82 -14.17 12.14
CA ASN A 134 40.91 -14.49 11.20
C ASN A 134 41.06 -16.00 10.94
N LYS A 135 42.20 -16.41 10.35
CA LYS A 135 42.48 -17.80 9.97
C LYS A 135 42.88 -18.73 11.10
N ASN A 136 43.32 -18.23 12.28
CA ASN A 136 43.87 -19.05 13.38
C ASN A 136 42.80 -19.66 14.33
N ARG A 137 41.65 -20.01 13.78
CA ARG A 137 40.45 -20.43 14.49
C ARG A 137 40.63 -21.71 15.33
N SER A 138 41.40 -22.66 14.82
CA SER A 138 41.61 -23.93 15.50
C SER A 138 42.46 -23.77 16.76
N GLN A 139 43.45 -22.87 16.72
CA GLN A 139 44.28 -22.59 17.90
C GLN A 139 43.45 -21.87 18.99
N THR A 140 42.67 -20.87 18.60
CA THR A 140 41.77 -20.18 19.54
C THR A 140 40.73 -21.15 20.13
N ALA A 141 40.11 -22.00 19.30
CA ALA A 141 39.16 -23.00 19.76
C ALA A 141 39.80 -23.97 20.76
N LYS A 142 41.04 -24.44 20.50
CA LYS A 142 41.77 -25.32 21.44
C LYS A 142 41.96 -24.69 22.80
N LYS A 143 42.39 -23.43 22.87
CA LYS A 143 42.52 -22.70 24.15
C LYS A 143 41.22 -22.62 24.93
N LEU A 144 40.08 -22.42 24.23
CA LEU A 144 38.74 -22.40 24.86
C LEU A 144 38.35 -23.79 25.41
N ILE A 145 38.62 -24.85 24.64
CA ILE A 145 38.40 -26.23 25.11
C ILE A 145 39.24 -26.56 26.32
N ASP A 146 40.52 -26.18 26.32
CA ASP A 146 41.44 -26.40 27.45
C ASP A 146 40.96 -25.63 28.70
N LYS A 147 40.32 -24.45 28.54
CA LYS A 147 39.83 -23.62 29.64
C LYS A 147 38.47 -24.02 30.18
N PHE A 148 37.50 -24.38 29.31
CA PHE A 148 36.10 -24.58 29.69
C PHE A 148 35.62 -26.05 29.60
N GLY A 149 36.40 -26.91 28.97
CA GLY A 149 36.06 -28.30 28.70
C GLY A 149 35.20 -28.49 27.44
N PRO A 150 35.28 -29.70 26.84
CA PRO A 150 34.52 -29.99 25.60
C PRO A 150 33.01 -30.01 25.79
N GLU A 151 32.51 -30.43 26.95
CA GLU A 151 31.06 -30.51 27.25
C GLU A 151 30.40 -29.12 27.25
N VAL A 152 31.03 -28.12 27.79
CA VAL A 152 30.57 -26.75 27.79
C VAL A 152 30.63 -26.18 26.36
N CYS A 153 31.77 -26.39 25.69
CA CYS A 153 32.02 -25.80 24.38
C CYS A 153 31.12 -26.37 23.28
N THR A 154 30.64 -27.63 23.38
CA THR A 154 29.66 -28.21 22.44
C THR A 154 28.30 -27.51 22.48
N LYS A 155 27.95 -26.87 23.61
CA LYS A 155 26.71 -26.11 23.82
C LYS A 155 26.84 -24.63 23.42
N VAL A 156 28.02 -24.18 22.98
CA VAL A 156 28.25 -22.78 22.57
C VAL A 156 28.17 -22.63 21.06
N PRO A 157 27.21 -21.84 20.53
CA PRO A 157 27.10 -21.61 19.11
C PRO A 157 28.41 -21.11 18.48
N GLY A 158 28.84 -21.76 17.41
CA GLY A 158 30.05 -21.40 16.68
C GLY A 158 31.27 -22.25 17.00
N LEU A 159 31.30 -22.96 18.11
CA LEU A 159 32.32 -23.95 18.42
C LEU A 159 31.87 -25.35 17.99
N PHE A 160 32.69 -26.02 17.16
CA PHE A 160 32.34 -27.36 16.68
C PHE A 160 33.58 -28.14 16.23
N LYS A 161 33.45 -29.44 16.16
CA LYS A 161 34.49 -30.34 15.65
C LYS A 161 34.44 -30.44 14.14
N LYS A 162 35.62 -30.48 13.52
CA LYS A 162 35.82 -30.73 12.10
C LYS A 162 36.86 -31.85 11.95
N ALA A 163 36.65 -32.76 10.99
CA ALA A 163 37.56 -33.81 10.67
C ALA A 163 38.49 -33.42 9.52
N ASN A 164 39.75 -33.82 9.57
CA ASN A 164 40.70 -33.79 8.46
C ASN A 164 41.51 -35.10 8.42
N ARG A 165 42.46 -35.20 7.52
CA ARG A 165 43.31 -36.42 7.35
C ARG A 165 44.14 -36.79 8.60
N LYS A 166 44.28 -35.87 9.57
CA LYS A 166 45.05 -36.06 10.83
C LYS A 166 44.14 -36.33 12.03
N GLY A 167 42.82 -36.41 11.86
CA GLY A 167 41.83 -36.61 12.94
C GLY A 167 40.89 -35.44 13.13
N GLU A 168 40.09 -35.50 14.20
CA GLU A 168 39.15 -34.44 14.58
C GLU A 168 39.88 -33.28 15.29
N TYR A 169 39.44 -32.05 15.02
CA TYR A 169 39.92 -30.87 15.69
C TYR A 169 38.80 -29.84 15.89
N TRP A 170 38.91 -29.05 16.95
CA TRP A 170 37.97 -27.97 17.20
C TRP A 170 38.25 -26.73 16.35
N THR A 171 37.19 -26.03 15.98
CA THR A 171 37.29 -24.80 15.20
C THR A 171 36.13 -23.88 15.49
N ILE A 172 36.22 -22.62 15.00
CA ILE A 172 35.18 -21.60 15.09
C ILE A 172 34.57 -21.38 13.74
N SER A 173 33.24 -21.33 13.68
CA SER A 173 32.47 -21.05 12.44
C SER A 173 32.45 -19.55 12.10
N GLY A 174 32.08 -19.25 10.86
CA GLY A 174 31.87 -17.88 10.36
C GLY A 174 32.83 -17.49 9.22
N PRO A 175 32.56 -16.43 8.46
CA PRO A 175 33.50 -15.85 7.48
C PRO A 175 34.63 -15.08 8.17
N ASN A 176 35.65 -14.64 7.43
CA ASN A 176 36.55 -13.61 7.91
C ASN A 176 35.82 -12.27 7.92
N GLY A 177 36.10 -11.43 8.91
CA GLY A 177 35.41 -10.15 9.05
C GLY A 177 35.40 -9.61 10.48
N ILE A 178 34.65 -8.56 10.70
CA ILE A 178 34.48 -7.91 12.00
C ILE A 178 33.49 -8.72 12.84
N ILE A 179 33.92 -9.17 14.02
CA ILE A 179 33.02 -9.78 15.02
C ILE A 179 32.31 -8.67 15.80
N ILE A 180 31.01 -8.81 15.87
CA ILE A 180 30.09 -7.94 16.61
C ILE A 180 29.49 -8.75 17.74
N PRO A 181 29.79 -8.41 19.00
CA PRO A 181 29.21 -9.05 20.19
C PRO A 181 27.73 -8.68 20.31
N VAL A 182 26.85 -9.67 20.35
CA VAL A 182 25.40 -9.49 20.53
C VAL A 182 25.08 -9.61 22.01
N ARG A 183 24.49 -8.58 22.60
CA ARG A 183 24.27 -8.44 24.03
C ARG A 183 22.81 -8.42 24.41
N ASP A 184 22.48 -9.05 25.55
CA ASP A 184 21.14 -9.03 26.17
C ASP A 184 20.93 -7.80 27.10
N SER A 185 19.78 -7.74 27.79
CA SER A 185 19.40 -6.67 28.73
C SER A 185 20.33 -6.54 29.96
N ARG A 186 21.12 -7.57 30.26
CA ARG A 186 22.14 -7.56 31.29
C ARG A 186 23.55 -7.35 30.77
N HIS A 187 23.68 -6.91 29.51
CA HIS A 187 24.91 -6.69 28.77
C HIS A 187 25.81 -7.94 28.59
N ARG A 188 25.24 -9.15 28.83
CA ARG A 188 25.96 -10.41 28.59
C ARG A 188 26.02 -10.67 27.07
N ILE A 189 27.18 -11.17 26.62
CA ILE A 189 27.35 -11.58 25.21
C ILE A 189 26.67 -12.94 25.05
N VAL A 190 25.53 -12.94 24.31
CA VAL A 190 24.69 -14.13 24.11
C VAL A 190 24.80 -14.72 22.70
N ALA A 191 25.37 -13.98 21.77
CA ALA A 191 25.72 -14.45 20.43
C ALA A 191 26.85 -13.61 19.84
N LEU A 192 27.45 -14.10 18.76
CA LEU A 192 28.39 -13.35 17.94
C LEU A 192 27.88 -13.25 16.51
N LYS A 193 28.02 -12.09 15.90
CA LYS A 193 27.72 -11.85 14.49
C LYS A 193 28.99 -11.40 13.78
N VAL A 194 29.18 -11.81 12.54
CA VAL A 194 30.34 -11.39 11.73
C VAL A 194 29.85 -10.58 10.55
N ARG A 195 30.37 -9.36 10.43
CA ARG A 195 30.28 -8.58 9.20
C ARG A 195 31.42 -9.06 8.29
N ALA A 196 31.07 -9.88 7.31
CA ALA A 196 32.01 -10.50 6.40
C ALA A 196 32.76 -9.46 5.54
N ASP A 197 34.05 -9.70 5.30
CA ASP A 197 34.84 -8.91 4.36
C ASP A 197 34.28 -9.01 2.95
N GLU A 198 33.92 -10.23 2.55
CA GLU A 198 33.22 -10.53 1.31
C GLU A 198 31.87 -11.18 1.61
N PRO A 199 30.77 -10.79 0.92
CA PRO A 199 29.47 -11.39 1.15
C PRO A 199 29.48 -12.90 0.88
N VAL A 200 28.94 -13.68 1.80
CA VAL A 200 28.81 -15.14 1.67
C VAL A 200 27.35 -15.47 1.35
N GLY A 201 27.11 -16.07 0.18
CA GLY A 201 25.74 -16.37 -0.27
C GLY A 201 24.87 -15.12 -0.46
N GLY A 202 25.48 -13.94 -0.73
CA GLY A 202 24.78 -12.66 -0.83
C GLY A 202 24.60 -11.93 0.51
N ASN A 203 24.91 -12.56 1.64
CA ASN A 203 24.77 -11.97 2.98
C ASN A 203 26.10 -11.40 3.48
N LYS A 204 26.03 -10.14 3.97
CA LYS A 204 27.19 -9.45 4.54
C LYS A 204 27.31 -9.66 6.05
N TYR A 205 26.21 -9.97 6.73
CA TYR A 205 26.14 -10.20 8.16
C TYR A 205 25.67 -11.62 8.46
N LEU A 206 26.47 -12.40 9.20
CA LEU A 206 26.18 -13.80 9.52
C LEU A 206 26.42 -14.06 11.00
N TYR A 207 25.49 -14.76 11.64
CA TYR A 207 25.72 -15.27 12.99
C TYR A 207 26.77 -16.36 13.00
N VAL A 208 27.59 -16.34 14.05
CA VAL A 208 28.46 -17.47 14.40
C VAL A 208 27.58 -18.60 14.92
N THR A 209 27.62 -19.77 14.28
CA THR A 209 26.68 -20.87 14.56
C THR A 209 27.37 -22.22 14.37
N SER A 210 27.05 -23.17 15.25
CA SER A 210 27.39 -24.59 15.06
C SER A 210 26.30 -25.37 14.34
N ARG A 211 25.16 -24.72 14.03
CA ARG A 211 24.00 -25.34 13.37
C ARG A 211 24.33 -25.63 11.90
N ARG A 212 24.90 -26.82 11.67
CA ARG A 212 25.10 -27.41 10.35
C ARG A 212 24.46 -28.78 10.36
N ARG A 213 23.83 -29.15 9.27
CA ARG A 213 23.27 -30.48 9.13
C ARG A 213 24.10 -31.22 8.09
N ASN A 214 24.87 -32.19 8.55
CA ASN A 214 25.48 -33.21 7.71
C ASN A 214 24.67 -34.51 7.89
N ASP A 215 24.06 -34.96 6.80
CA ASP A 215 23.21 -36.14 6.73
C ASP A 215 21.98 -36.10 7.65
N ALA A 216 22.06 -36.51 8.87
CA ALA A 216 20.97 -36.46 9.86
C ALA A 216 21.34 -35.83 11.19
N LEU A 217 22.62 -35.40 11.37
CA LEU A 217 23.14 -34.91 12.64
C LEU A 217 23.44 -33.41 12.56
N TRP A 218 23.22 -32.71 13.69
CA TRP A 218 23.61 -31.32 13.89
C TRP A 218 25.03 -31.26 14.47
N ASP A 219 25.87 -30.36 13.96
CA ASP A 219 27.23 -30.11 14.52
C ASP A 219 27.16 -29.44 15.91
N GLY A 220 26.05 -28.77 16.24
CA GLY A 220 25.84 -28.08 17.51
C GLY A 220 24.71 -27.05 17.46
N PRO A 221 24.52 -26.25 18.52
CA PRO A 221 23.41 -25.31 18.65
C PRO A 221 23.52 -24.11 17.74
N GLY A 222 22.37 -23.50 17.46
CA GLY A 222 22.24 -22.22 16.79
C GLY A 222 22.29 -21.03 17.75
N PRO A 223 22.45 -19.79 17.22
CA PRO A 223 22.53 -18.56 18.03
C PRO A 223 21.16 -18.13 18.60
N GLY A 224 20.06 -18.74 18.16
CA GLY A 224 18.72 -18.26 18.42
C GLY A 224 18.38 -16.98 17.64
N THR A 225 17.46 -16.19 18.17
CA THR A 225 17.05 -14.89 17.63
C THR A 225 17.25 -13.78 18.66
N PRO A 226 18.49 -13.51 19.10
CA PRO A 226 18.74 -12.55 20.18
C PRO A 226 18.45 -11.13 19.70
N VAL A 227 17.81 -10.35 20.56
CA VAL A 227 17.71 -8.90 20.42
C VAL A 227 18.97 -8.30 20.98
N HIS A 228 19.65 -7.45 20.22
CA HIS A 228 20.88 -6.81 20.66
C HIS A 228 20.58 -5.49 21.36
N ILE A 229 21.22 -5.27 22.49
CA ILE A 229 21.19 -4.02 23.24
C ILE A 229 22.57 -3.38 23.16
N ALA A 230 22.62 -2.22 22.52
CA ALA A 230 23.87 -1.49 22.38
C ALA A 230 24.42 -1.05 23.75
N LEU A 231 25.73 -1.11 23.91
CA LEU A 231 26.38 -0.54 25.09
C LEU A 231 26.32 1.00 25.00
N ALA A 232 25.84 1.63 26.06
CA ALA A 232 25.82 3.08 26.21
C ALA A 232 26.70 3.50 27.37
N ARG A 233 27.55 4.52 27.19
CA ARG A 233 28.30 5.16 28.30
C ARG A 233 27.39 6.08 29.09
N GLU A 234 26.54 6.82 28.38
CA GLU A 234 25.54 7.71 28.95
C GLU A 234 24.24 7.50 28.17
N VAL A 235 23.13 7.57 28.87
CA VAL A 235 21.78 7.57 28.28
C VAL A 235 21.08 8.84 28.71
N ASN A 236 20.82 9.70 27.74
CA ASN A 236 20.25 11.03 27.98
C ASN A 236 18.73 11.09 27.72
N SER A 237 18.06 9.94 27.62
CA SER A 237 16.65 9.89 27.25
C SER A 237 15.97 8.63 27.78
N ASP A 238 14.71 8.79 28.21
CA ASP A 238 13.79 7.68 28.54
C ASP A 238 13.23 6.97 27.29
N VAL A 239 13.71 7.38 26.12
CA VAL A 239 13.32 6.81 24.83
C VAL A 239 14.25 5.67 24.45
N ILE A 240 13.70 4.54 24.03
CA ILE A 240 14.47 3.47 23.42
C ILE A 240 14.27 3.53 21.90
N ARG A 241 15.38 3.58 21.14
CA ARG A 241 15.35 3.45 19.70
C ARG A 241 15.37 1.98 19.30
N LEU A 242 14.51 1.58 18.35
CA LEU A 242 14.48 0.25 17.74
C LEU A 242 14.89 0.34 16.28
N THR A 243 15.94 -0.39 15.90
CA THR A 243 16.44 -0.47 14.51
C THR A 243 16.71 -1.92 14.09
N GLU A 244 17.07 -2.14 12.84
CA GLU A 244 17.60 -3.43 12.39
C GLU A 244 19.12 -3.41 12.30
N GLY A 245 19.73 -4.49 12.79
CA GLY A 245 21.18 -4.69 12.70
C GLY A 245 21.98 -4.13 13.87
N GLU A 246 22.77 -4.99 14.45
CA GLU A 246 23.48 -4.78 15.71
C GLU A 246 24.51 -3.63 15.62
N LEU A 247 25.27 -3.60 14.51
CA LEU A 247 26.27 -2.53 14.28
C LEU A 247 25.62 -1.15 14.13
N LYS A 248 24.44 -1.07 13.51
CA LYS A 248 23.68 0.19 13.42
C LYS A 248 23.26 0.68 14.79
N ALA A 249 22.76 -0.23 15.64
CA ALA A 249 22.37 0.13 17.00
C ALA A 249 23.55 0.65 17.83
N ASP A 250 24.68 -0.02 17.75
CA ASP A 250 25.90 0.39 18.44
C ASP A 250 26.37 1.79 18.01
N ILE A 251 26.41 2.05 16.71
CA ILE A 251 26.81 3.35 16.15
C ILE A 251 25.80 4.43 16.53
N ALA A 252 24.51 4.16 16.37
CA ALA A 252 23.47 5.13 16.70
C ALA A 252 23.49 5.50 18.19
N THR A 253 23.74 4.53 19.08
CA THR A 253 23.88 4.79 20.52
C THR A 253 25.13 5.62 20.82
N ALA A 254 26.26 5.31 20.17
CA ALA A 254 27.52 6.04 20.39
C ALA A 254 27.43 7.52 19.97
N LEU A 255 26.75 7.80 18.84
CA LEU A 255 26.72 9.13 18.23
C LEU A 255 25.60 10.03 18.76
N ASN A 256 24.55 9.45 19.37
CA ASN A 256 23.34 10.22 19.71
C ASN A 256 22.88 10.05 21.17
N CYS A 257 23.59 9.23 21.98
CA CYS A 257 23.29 8.97 23.40
C CYS A 257 21.84 8.51 23.68
N ILE A 258 21.16 7.93 22.70
CA ILE A 258 19.86 7.28 22.85
C ILE A 258 20.09 5.77 22.83
N LEU A 259 19.65 5.08 23.88
CA LEU A 259 19.78 3.62 23.94
C LEU A 259 19.08 3.00 22.75
N THR A 260 19.86 2.34 21.89
CA THR A 260 19.32 1.71 20.68
C THR A 260 19.41 0.19 20.82
N ILE A 261 18.30 -0.47 20.52
CA ILE A 261 18.23 -1.93 20.46
C ILE A 261 18.05 -2.36 19.01
N ALA A 262 18.60 -3.52 18.66
CA ALA A 262 18.51 -4.05 17.31
C ALA A 262 17.81 -5.40 17.26
N ILE A 263 16.93 -5.53 16.28
CA ILE A 263 16.37 -6.82 15.87
C ILE A 263 17.28 -7.48 14.82
N PRO A 264 17.34 -8.83 14.77
CA PRO A 264 18.18 -9.57 13.82
C PRO A 264 17.84 -9.29 12.34
N GLY A 265 16.63 -8.82 12.09
CA GLY A 265 16.11 -8.41 10.79
C GLY A 265 14.65 -7.97 10.95
N VAL A 266 14.15 -7.15 10.03
CA VAL A 266 12.82 -6.49 10.12
C VAL A 266 11.66 -7.45 10.37
N SER A 267 11.71 -8.68 9.86
CA SER A 267 10.65 -9.68 10.06
C SER A 267 10.66 -10.34 11.45
N VAL A 268 11.73 -10.14 12.25
CA VAL A 268 11.92 -10.77 13.57
C VAL A 268 11.86 -9.71 14.67
N TRP A 269 10.81 -8.92 14.71
CA TRP A 269 10.65 -7.82 15.66
C TRP A 269 9.95 -8.22 16.98
N ARG A 270 9.16 -9.31 16.97
CA ARG A 270 8.37 -9.74 18.16
C ARG A 270 9.21 -10.00 19.41
N PRO A 271 10.41 -10.61 19.33
CA PRO A 271 11.28 -10.78 20.48
C PRO A 271 11.74 -9.48 21.14
N ALA A 272 11.65 -8.33 20.45
CA ALA A 272 12.00 -7.05 21.06
C ALA A 272 10.95 -6.56 22.08
N LEU A 273 9.67 -6.96 21.97
CA LEU A 273 8.60 -6.48 22.87
C LEU A 273 8.86 -6.79 24.35
N PRO A 274 9.17 -8.05 24.76
CA PRO A 274 9.49 -8.34 26.15
C PRO A 274 10.76 -7.62 26.63
N VAL A 275 11.76 -7.47 25.76
CA VAL A 275 13.01 -6.74 26.08
C VAL A 275 12.74 -5.26 26.35
N ILE A 276 11.93 -4.61 25.51
CA ILE A 276 11.54 -3.21 25.71
C ILE A 276 10.79 -3.02 27.04
N LYS A 277 9.92 -3.95 27.41
CA LYS A 277 9.24 -3.95 28.71
C LYS A 277 10.20 -4.11 29.88
N GLU A 278 11.14 -5.04 29.76
CA GLU A 278 12.17 -5.28 30.79
C GLU A 278 13.04 -4.04 31.03
N LEU A 279 13.34 -3.29 29.96
CA LEU A 279 14.10 -2.03 30.03
C LEU A 279 13.28 -0.84 30.57
N GLY A 280 11.98 -1.01 30.84
CA GLY A 280 11.12 0.01 31.45
C GLY A 280 10.82 1.22 30.57
N ALA A 281 10.98 1.13 29.26
CA ALA A 281 10.71 2.22 28.34
C ALA A 281 9.24 2.63 28.36
N LYS A 282 8.98 3.93 28.26
CA LYS A 282 7.62 4.48 28.02
C LYS A 282 7.42 4.84 26.55
N THR A 283 8.48 5.26 25.89
CA THR A 283 8.48 5.69 24.49
C THR A 283 9.44 4.84 23.67
N VAL A 284 8.97 4.34 22.55
CA VAL A 284 9.77 3.56 21.59
C VAL A 284 9.83 4.31 20.28
N ARG A 285 11.04 4.60 19.81
CA ARG A 285 11.32 5.31 18.58
C ARG A 285 11.77 4.33 17.49
N LEU A 286 11.00 4.22 16.44
CA LEU A 286 11.28 3.33 15.31
C LEU A 286 12.21 4.02 14.31
N ALA A 287 13.37 3.42 14.03
CA ALA A 287 14.38 3.91 13.09
C ALA A 287 14.73 2.81 12.08
N PHE A 288 13.77 2.46 11.21
CA PHE A 288 13.97 1.48 10.14
C PHE A 288 14.59 2.16 8.92
N ASP A 289 15.19 1.37 8.02
CA ASP A 289 15.88 1.88 6.84
C ASP A 289 15.00 2.81 5.98
N ALA A 290 15.56 3.91 5.48
CA ALA A 290 14.85 4.91 4.68
C ALA A 290 14.27 4.38 3.36
N ASP A 291 14.74 3.21 2.89
CA ASP A 291 14.18 2.54 1.72
C ASP A 291 12.82 1.88 1.96
N ALA A 292 12.24 2.02 3.17
CA ALA A 292 10.94 1.46 3.53
C ALA A 292 9.82 1.84 2.54
N ARG A 293 9.83 3.06 1.97
CA ARG A 293 8.86 3.50 0.96
C ARG A 293 8.90 2.67 -0.34
N ASN A 294 10.04 2.07 -0.64
CA ASN A 294 10.29 1.26 -1.84
C ASN A 294 10.44 -0.23 -1.52
N ASN A 295 10.37 -0.60 -0.25
CA ASN A 295 10.56 -1.96 0.22
C ASN A 295 9.35 -2.46 1.03
N LYS A 296 8.49 -3.22 0.35
CA LYS A 296 7.25 -3.76 0.90
C LYS A 296 7.43 -4.52 2.22
N HIS A 297 8.57 -5.24 2.38
CA HIS A 297 8.85 -6.02 3.60
C HIS A 297 9.18 -5.12 4.78
N VAL A 298 10.02 -4.11 4.56
CA VAL A 298 10.39 -3.14 5.60
C VAL A 298 9.18 -2.33 6.01
N ALA A 299 8.39 -1.83 5.04
CA ALA A 299 7.17 -1.07 5.29
C ALA A 299 6.13 -1.87 6.10
N ARG A 300 5.92 -3.14 5.75
CA ARG A 300 5.00 -4.03 6.48
C ARG A 300 5.48 -4.27 7.90
N ALA A 301 6.76 -4.59 8.09
CA ALA A 301 7.34 -4.82 9.40
C ALA A 301 7.27 -3.56 10.28
N LEU A 302 7.58 -2.38 9.72
CA LEU A 302 7.43 -1.09 10.40
C LEU A 302 6.01 -0.90 10.92
N LYS A 303 5.00 -1.11 10.08
CA LYS A 303 3.60 -0.97 10.47
C LYS A 303 3.22 -1.94 11.58
N MET A 304 3.53 -3.23 11.42
CA MET A 304 3.19 -4.26 12.40
C MET A 304 3.87 -3.99 13.75
N THR A 305 5.11 -3.52 13.72
CA THR A 305 5.86 -3.14 14.94
C THR A 305 5.21 -1.94 15.63
N ALA A 306 4.87 -0.88 14.88
CA ALA A 306 4.23 0.31 15.42
C ALA A 306 2.85 -0.01 16.05
N GLU A 307 2.03 -0.81 15.36
CA GLU A 307 0.70 -1.24 15.86
C GLU A 307 0.83 -2.12 17.13
N ALA A 308 1.79 -3.04 17.16
CA ALA A 308 2.05 -3.90 18.31
C ALA A 308 2.50 -3.10 19.53
N LEU A 309 3.44 -2.17 19.37
CA LEU A 309 3.91 -1.29 20.43
C LEU A 309 2.78 -0.43 20.99
N LYS A 310 1.93 0.16 20.13
CA LYS A 310 0.76 0.91 20.55
C LYS A 310 -0.22 0.04 21.35
N LYS A 311 -0.48 -1.19 20.90
CA LYS A 311 -1.36 -2.15 21.60
C LYS A 311 -0.84 -2.51 22.99
N GLU A 312 0.48 -2.59 23.15
CA GLU A 312 1.15 -2.83 24.43
C GLU A 312 1.24 -1.57 25.33
N GLY A 313 0.70 -0.42 24.88
CA GLY A 313 0.62 0.81 25.65
C GLY A 313 1.82 1.75 25.58
N PHE A 314 2.76 1.50 24.65
CA PHE A 314 3.91 2.39 24.44
C PHE A 314 3.54 3.64 23.64
N ASN A 315 4.19 4.76 23.94
CA ASN A 315 4.25 5.89 23.05
C ASN A 315 5.15 5.54 21.86
N VAL A 316 4.65 5.66 20.65
CA VAL A 316 5.38 5.33 19.43
C VAL A 316 5.82 6.59 18.73
N GLU A 317 7.11 6.69 18.46
CA GLU A 317 7.73 7.69 17.62
C GLU A 317 8.34 7.04 16.37
N LEU A 318 8.46 7.82 15.30
CA LEU A 318 9.07 7.42 14.04
C LEU A 318 10.18 8.39 13.67
N GLU A 319 11.38 7.89 13.41
CA GLU A 319 12.46 8.64 12.78
C GLU A 319 12.41 8.50 11.27
N THR A 320 12.45 9.63 10.56
CA THR A 320 12.45 9.69 9.09
C THR A 320 13.58 10.57 8.57
N TRP A 321 14.08 10.21 7.39
CA TRP A 321 15.10 10.97 6.66
C TRP A 321 15.05 10.65 5.17
N PRO A 322 15.50 11.58 4.28
CA PRO A 322 15.65 11.32 2.86
C PRO A 322 16.70 10.22 2.58
N LEU A 323 16.39 9.30 1.66
CA LEU A 323 17.28 8.18 1.30
C LEU A 323 18.63 8.65 0.75
N GLU A 324 18.68 9.83 0.13
CA GLU A 324 19.90 10.45 -0.42
C GLU A 324 20.92 10.80 0.67
N ARG A 325 20.48 10.98 1.92
CA ARG A 325 21.36 11.26 3.06
C ARG A 325 21.97 10.01 3.70
N GLY A 326 21.41 8.85 3.43
CA GLY A 326 21.87 7.57 3.97
C GLY A 326 20.74 6.57 4.05
N LYS A 327 21.08 5.27 4.01
CA LYS A 327 20.10 4.20 4.09
C LYS A 327 19.69 3.93 5.55
N GLY A 328 20.65 3.76 6.44
CA GLY A 328 20.44 3.45 7.84
C GLY A 328 20.58 4.67 8.76
N ILE A 329 20.09 4.53 10.00
CA ILE A 329 20.25 5.57 11.03
C ILE A 329 21.72 5.83 11.34
N ASP A 330 22.57 4.80 11.28
CA ASP A 330 24.01 4.92 11.45
C ASP A 330 24.67 5.77 10.37
N ASP A 331 24.23 5.66 9.12
CA ASP A 331 24.78 6.41 8.00
C ASP A 331 24.54 7.92 8.18
N ILE A 332 23.31 8.32 8.54
CA ILE A 332 22.96 9.74 8.68
C ILE A 332 23.60 10.37 9.91
N LEU A 333 23.66 9.65 11.03
CA LEU A 333 24.30 10.15 12.25
C LEU A 333 25.82 10.31 12.06
N ALA A 334 26.47 9.36 11.38
CA ALA A 334 27.89 9.43 11.04
C ALA A 334 28.20 10.61 10.09
N ALA A 335 27.25 10.99 9.24
CA ALA A 335 27.34 12.18 8.37
C ALA A 335 26.96 13.49 9.07
N GLY A 336 26.65 13.47 10.39
CA GLY A 336 26.30 14.65 11.19
C GLY A 336 24.86 15.16 11.03
N TYR A 337 23.98 14.38 10.37
CA TYR A 337 22.57 14.72 10.24
C TYR A 337 21.74 14.14 11.39
N GLN A 338 20.66 14.84 11.74
CA GLN A 338 19.66 14.36 12.67
C GLN A 338 18.40 13.90 11.91
N PRO A 339 17.76 12.79 12.30
CA PRO A 339 16.48 12.40 11.73
C PRO A 339 15.38 13.34 12.19
N GLU A 340 14.35 13.51 11.38
CA GLU A 340 13.08 14.09 11.80
C GLU A 340 12.34 13.08 12.68
N VAL A 341 11.79 13.55 13.81
CA VAL A 341 11.06 12.72 14.76
C VAL A 341 9.59 13.07 14.73
N LEU A 342 8.77 12.14 14.30
CA LEU A 342 7.31 12.24 14.30
C LEU A 342 6.75 11.47 15.51
N SER A 343 5.70 12.00 16.15
CA SER A 343 5.09 11.41 17.34
C SER A 343 3.57 11.24 17.21
N GLY A 344 2.99 10.35 18.02
CA GLY A 344 1.55 10.19 18.13
C GLY A 344 0.84 9.95 16.79
N GLN A 345 -0.16 10.78 16.48
CA GLN A 345 -0.92 10.63 15.24
C GLN A 345 -0.09 10.88 13.97
N GLU A 346 0.88 11.78 14.02
CA GLU A 346 1.75 12.09 12.86
C GLU A 346 2.64 10.90 12.52
N ALA A 347 3.22 10.22 13.50
CA ALA A 347 3.98 9.00 13.29
C ALA A 347 3.14 7.92 12.57
N PHE A 348 1.89 7.69 13.00
CA PHE A 348 1.01 6.71 12.36
C PHE A 348 0.53 7.14 10.96
N LYS A 349 0.31 8.43 10.73
CA LYS A 349 0.02 8.94 9.37
C LYS A 349 1.18 8.64 8.43
N GLU A 350 2.42 8.89 8.89
CA GLU A 350 3.62 8.65 8.08
C GLU A 350 3.85 7.14 7.86
N VAL A 351 3.68 6.28 8.89
CA VAL A 351 3.73 4.81 8.72
C VAL A 351 2.74 4.34 7.67
N ASN A 352 1.52 4.88 7.65
CA ASN A 352 0.51 4.57 6.63
C ASN A 352 0.91 5.10 5.24
N SER A 353 1.50 6.28 5.16
CA SER A 353 2.05 6.86 3.93
C SER A 353 3.15 5.96 3.34
N ILE A 354 4.11 5.53 4.16
CA ILE A 354 5.20 4.60 3.79
C ILE A 354 4.62 3.27 3.29
N THR A 355 3.66 2.69 4.00
CA THR A 355 3.05 1.41 3.60
C THR A 355 2.26 1.50 2.31
N LYS A 356 1.55 2.62 2.11
CA LYS A 356 0.83 2.91 0.85
C LYS A 356 1.81 3.04 -0.32
N ALA A 357 2.88 3.81 -0.16
CA ALA A 357 3.92 4.00 -1.18
C ALA A 357 4.61 2.68 -1.54
N ALA A 358 4.91 1.84 -0.55
CA ALA A 358 5.52 0.52 -0.76
C ALA A 358 4.56 -0.53 -1.34
N GLY A 359 3.27 -0.23 -1.55
CA GLY A 359 2.29 -1.17 -2.09
C GLY A 359 1.93 -2.32 -1.13
N VAL A 360 2.01 -2.11 0.17
CA VAL A 360 1.59 -3.10 1.16
C VAL A 360 0.08 -3.25 1.14
N GLU A 361 -0.41 -4.46 0.88
CA GLU A 361 -1.86 -4.73 0.94
C GLU A 361 -2.36 -4.65 2.39
N PRO A 362 -3.57 -4.10 2.61
CA PRO A 362 -4.20 -4.10 3.93
C PRO A 362 -4.35 -5.51 4.48
N GLU A 363 -4.11 -5.66 5.77
CA GLU A 363 -4.38 -6.92 6.45
C GLU A 363 -5.88 -7.21 6.46
N ARG A 364 -6.28 -8.37 5.96
CA ARG A 364 -7.68 -8.78 5.92
C ARG A 364 -8.16 -9.19 7.31
N ILE A 365 -9.32 -8.69 7.72
CA ILE A 365 -9.96 -9.13 8.96
C ILE A 365 -10.47 -10.55 8.78
N PRO A 366 -10.12 -11.51 9.67
CA PRO A 366 -10.67 -12.86 9.61
C PRO A 366 -12.13 -12.86 10.07
N ILE A 367 -13.02 -13.48 9.26
CA ILE A 367 -14.46 -13.61 9.54
C ILE A 367 -14.87 -15.06 9.41
N ASN A 368 -15.34 -15.65 10.51
CA ASN A 368 -15.83 -17.03 10.50
C ASN A 368 -17.23 -17.11 9.87
N ALA A 369 -17.32 -17.61 8.64
CA ALA A 369 -18.56 -17.80 7.89
C ALA A 369 -19.48 -18.92 8.48
N GLY A 370 -19.04 -19.65 9.48
CA GLY A 370 -19.84 -20.64 10.20
C GLY A 370 -20.71 -20.05 11.33
N ILE A 371 -20.46 -18.79 11.69
CA ILE A 371 -21.26 -18.09 12.69
C ILE A 371 -22.64 -17.76 12.09
N GLN A 372 -23.71 -18.09 12.83
CA GLN A 372 -25.09 -17.83 12.39
C GLN A 372 -25.66 -16.49 12.87
N ASP A 373 -24.90 -15.69 13.61
CA ASP A 373 -25.26 -14.33 14.03
C ASP A 373 -25.04 -13.35 12.87
N LEU A 374 -26.15 -12.97 12.22
CA LEU A 374 -26.12 -12.04 11.08
C LEU A 374 -25.58 -10.65 11.49
N GLY A 375 -25.99 -10.14 12.67
CA GLY A 375 -25.53 -8.85 13.15
C GLY A 375 -24.04 -8.80 13.38
N PHE A 376 -23.48 -9.86 13.97
CA PHE A 376 -22.03 -10.01 14.14
C PHE A 376 -21.29 -10.05 12.79
N LEU A 377 -21.78 -10.84 11.82
CA LEU A 377 -21.16 -10.93 10.49
C LEU A 377 -21.19 -9.59 9.76
N MET A 378 -22.32 -8.88 9.80
CA MET A 378 -22.45 -7.55 9.20
C MET A 378 -21.49 -6.55 9.86
N LYS A 379 -21.45 -6.52 11.19
CA LYS A 379 -20.53 -5.64 11.94
C LYS A 379 -19.07 -5.88 11.54
N LYS A 380 -18.63 -7.14 11.50
CA LYS A 380 -17.25 -7.50 11.09
C LYS A 380 -16.96 -7.15 9.64
N SER A 381 -17.95 -7.26 8.77
CA SER A 381 -17.82 -6.87 7.35
C SER A 381 -17.67 -5.35 7.19
N TRP A 382 -18.43 -4.56 7.97
CA TRP A 382 -18.26 -3.11 8.00
C TRP A 382 -16.92 -2.69 8.60
N GLU A 383 -16.46 -3.34 9.67
CA GLU A 383 -15.11 -3.12 10.23
C GLU A 383 -14.01 -3.42 9.20
N ALA A 384 -14.18 -4.47 8.38
CA ALA A 384 -13.21 -4.81 7.34
C ALA A 384 -13.13 -3.75 6.22
N LEU A 385 -14.28 -3.23 5.80
CA LEU A 385 -14.35 -2.14 4.83
C LEU A 385 -13.75 -0.84 5.39
N ASP A 386 -13.99 -0.52 6.67
CA ASP A 386 -13.43 0.66 7.31
C ASP A 386 -11.90 0.53 7.49
N LYS A 387 -11.41 -0.63 7.95
CA LYS A 387 -9.96 -0.90 8.04
C LYS A 387 -9.27 -0.77 6.68
N TYR A 388 -9.92 -1.23 5.61
CA TYR A 388 -9.39 -1.06 4.25
C TYR A 388 -9.33 0.43 3.86
N ARG A 389 -10.41 1.20 4.14
CA ARG A 389 -10.52 2.63 3.86
C ARG A 389 -9.44 3.47 4.55
N GLN A 390 -9.07 3.10 5.77
CA GLN A 390 -8.01 3.81 6.52
C GLN A 390 -6.63 3.71 5.85
N GLN A 391 -6.43 2.76 4.95
CA GLN A 391 -5.14 2.48 4.32
C GLN A 391 -5.14 2.69 2.81
N LYS A 392 -6.30 2.61 2.18
CA LYS A 392 -6.49 2.77 0.73
C LYS A 392 -7.77 3.55 0.45
N GLU A 393 -8.01 3.84 -0.82
CA GLU A 393 -9.25 4.48 -1.25
C GLU A 393 -10.46 3.61 -0.91
N PRO A 394 -11.59 4.20 -0.50
CA PRO A 394 -12.82 3.47 -0.23
C PRO A 394 -13.30 2.67 -1.45
N LEU A 395 -13.75 1.43 -1.23
CA LEU A 395 -14.29 0.58 -2.29
C LEU A 395 -15.82 0.64 -2.37
N VAL A 396 -16.46 1.03 -1.28
CA VAL A 396 -17.91 1.07 -1.12
C VAL A 396 -18.31 2.43 -0.59
N PHE A 397 -19.36 2.98 -1.18
CA PHE A 397 -19.95 4.27 -0.83
C PHE A 397 -21.46 4.12 -0.68
N VAL A 398 -22.11 5.10 -0.07
CA VAL A 398 -23.55 5.26 -0.15
C VAL A 398 -23.92 6.44 -1.04
N ARG A 399 -24.85 6.22 -1.96
CA ARG A 399 -25.45 7.26 -2.81
C ARG A 399 -26.94 6.99 -2.95
N SER A 400 -27.75 8.00 -2.65
CA SER A 400 -29.20 7.89 -2.77
C SER A 400 -29.79 6.65 -2.05
N GLY A 401 -29.27 6.34 -0.86
CA GLY A 401 -29.70 5.20 -0.05
C GLY A 401 -29.29 3.81 -0.59
N ALA A 402 -28.40 3.74 -1.60
CA ALA A 402 -27.89 2.49 -2.13
C ALA A 402 -26.36 2.39 -2.01
N LEU A 403 -25.88 1.18 -1.73
CA LEU A 403 -24.44 0.93 -1.81
C LEU A 403 -23.96 1.06 -3.26
N THR A 404 -22.90 1.83 -3.44
CA THR A 404 -22.40 2.24 -4.74
C THR A 404 -20.88 2.12 -4.77
N ARG A 405 -20.31 1.82 -5.92
CA ARG A 405 -18.86 1.80 -6.15
C ARG A 405 -18.48 2.65 -7.36
N VAL A 406 -17.23 3.07 -7.41
CA VAL A 406 -16.64 3.64 -8.63
C VAL A 406 -16.20 2.47 -9.53
N LYS A 407 -16.76 2.40 -10.73
CA LYS A 407 -16.38 1.45 -11.78
C LYS A 407 -15.72 2.22 -12.90
N ILE A 408 -14.56 1.77 -13.35
CA ILE A 408 -13.88 2.36 -14.50
C ILE A 408 -14.26 1.55 -15.73
N ASP A 409 -15.06 2.14 -16.59
CA ASP A 409 -15.37 1.57 -17.88
C ASP A 409 -14.34 2.02 -18.91
N LYS A 410 -13.93 1.13 -19.82
CA LYS A 410 -12.93 1.44 -20.85
C LYS A 410 -13.39 2.50 -21.86
N LYS A 411 -14.69 2.59 -22.11
CA LYS A 411 -15.28 3.55 -23.07
C LYS A 411 -15.81 4.80 -22.37
N ASP A 412 -16.55 4.59 -21.27
CA ASP A 412 -17.27 5.65 -20.57
C ASP A 412 -16.48 6.27 -19.42
N GLY A 413 -15.25 5.78 -19.16
CA GLY A 413 -14.44 6.25 -18.06
C GLY A 413 -15.00 5.85 -16.69
N PRO A 414 -14.75 6.63 -15.63
CA PRO A 414 -15.27 6.35 -14.31
C PRO A 414 -16.77 6.62 -14.23
N ILE A 415 -17.53 5.64 -13.73
CA ILE A 415 -18.98 5.72 -13.52
C ILE A 415 -19.35 5.24 -12.12
N LEU A 416 -20.47 5.72 -11.61
CA LEU A 416 -21.10 5.21 -10.40
C LEU A 416 -21.90 3.94 -10.76
N ASP A 417 -21.64 2.87 -10.02
CA ASP A 417 -22.29 1.57 -10.22
C ASP A 417 -22.95 1.14 -8.90
N ILE A 418 -24.29 1.05 -8.92
CA ILE A 418 -25.05 0.53 -7.77
C ILE A 418 -24.66 -0.94 -7.58
N MET A 419 -24.23 -1.29 -6.38
CA MET A 419 -23.70 -2.62 -6.12
C MET A 419 -24.79 -3.69 -6.15
N SER A 420 -24.57 -4.69 -6.96
CA SER A 420 -25.32 -5.95 -6.90
C SER A 420 -24.80 -6.82 -5.75
N GLU A 421 -25.55 -7.87 -5.40
CA GLU A 421 -25.12 -8.89 -4.43
C GLU A 421 -23.76 -9.49 -4.81
N ALA A 422 -23.56 -9.83 -6.08
CA ALA A 422 -22.30 -10.36 -6.58
C ALA A 422 -21.13 -9.34 -6.44
N ALA A 423 -21.40 -8.06 -6.71
CA ALA A 423 -20.40 -7.01 -6.57
C ALA A 423 -19.96 -6.80 -5.12
N LEU A 424 -20.90 -6.74 -4.19
CA LEU A 424 -20.59 -6.60 -2.76
C LEU A 424 -19.88 -7.84 -2.22
N LYS A 425 -20.33 -9.03 -2.60
CA LYS A 425 -19.70 -10.29 -2.22
C LYS A 425 -18.23 -10.35 -2.64
N ASN A 426 -17.92 -9.98 -3.88
CA ASN A 426 -16.54 -9.89 -4.36
C ASN A 426 -15.71 -8.83 -3.60
N THR A 427 -16.32 -7.70 -3.25
CA THR A 427 -15.63 -6.67 -2.45
C THR A 427 -15.33 -7.14 -1.05
N LEU A 428 -16.25 -7.85 -0.39
CA LEU A 428 -16.04 -8.41 0.94
C LEU A 428 -14.97 -9.51 0.95
N ASP A 429 -14.89 -10.34 -0.08
CA ASP A 429 -13.82 -11.33 -0.26
C ASP A 429 -12.44 -10.68 -0.40
N LYS A 430 -12.39 -9.51 -1.03
CA LYS A 430 -11.16 -8.73 -1.17
C LYS A 430 -10.67 -8.12 0.16
N VAL A 431 -11.57 -7.62 1.01
CA VAL A 431 -11.20 -6.86 2.23
C VAL A 431 -11.15 -7.71 3.49
N ALA A 432 -11.75 -8.91 3.51
CA ALA A 432 -11.78 -9.82 4.65
C ALA A 432 -11.30 -11.22 4.27
N TYR A 433 -10.77 -11.94 5.23
CA TYR A 433 -10.45 -13.37 5.11
C TYR A 433 -11.60 -14.17 5.69
N TRP A 434 -12.40 -14.81 4.81
CA TRP A 434 -13.54 -15.63 5.19
C TRP A 434 -13.11 -17.08 5.39
N TYR A 435 -13.49 -17.69 6.53
CA TYR A 435 -13.17 -19.06 6.85
C TYR A 435 -14.31 -19.76 7.56
N ARG A 436 -14.27 -21.08 7.63
CA ARG A 436 -15.12 -21.92 8.47
C ARG A 436 -14.26 -22.90 9.24
N MET A 437 -14.66 -23.22 10.47
CA MET A 437 -14.06 -24.30 11.22
C MET A 437 -14.63 -25.63 10.72
N ASP A 438 -13.78 -26.59 10.44
CA ASP A 438 -14.21 -27.95 10.12
C ASP A 438 -14.48 -28.74 11.41
N LYS A 439 -14.87 -30.05 11.25
CA LYS A 439 -15.19 -30.94 12.38
C LYS A 439 -13.99 -31.20 13.30
N ASN A 440 -12.78 -30.95 12.82
CA ASN A 440 -11.52 -31.16 13.55
C ASN A 440 -11.01 -29.85 14.16
N GLY A 441 -11.76 -28.73 14.08
CA GLY A 441 -11.36 -27.44 14.58
C GLY A 441 -10.34 -26.71 13.70
N GLN A 442 -10.19 -27.09 12.42
CA GLN A 442 -9.29 -26.43 11.48
C GLN A 442 -10.03 -25.37 10.66
N GLU A 443 -9.35 -24.27 10.37
CA GLU A 443 -9.87 -23.20 9.52
C GLU A 443 -9.80 -23.61 8.05
N LYS A 444 -10.93 -23.58 7.35
CA LYS A 444 -11.03 -23.72 5.89
C LYS A 444 -11.51 -22.43 5.27
N SER A 445 -10.89 -22.02 4.19
CA SER A 445 -11.32 -20.84 3.42
C SER A 445 -12.79 -20.98 3.03
N ALA A 446 -13.53 -19.90 3.13
CA ALA A 446 -14.94 -19.82 2.80
C ALA A 446 -15.22 -18.55 1.99
N PHE A 447 -16.39 -18.47 1.39
CA PHE A 447 -16.87 -17.26 0.73
C PHE A 447 -17.71 -16.41 1.69
N PRO A 448 -17.82 -15.10 1.43
CA PRO A 448 -18.74 -14.23 2.17
C PRO A 448 -20.16 -14.82 2.19
N VAL A 449 -20.79 -14.80 3.36
CA VAL A 449 -22.13 -15.37 3.58
C VAL A 449 -23.17 -14.55 2.82
N THR A 450 -23.99 -15.21 2.02
CA THR A 450 -24.98 -14.55 1.16
C THR A 450 -26.00 -13.74 1.95
N GLU A 451 -26.46 -14.24 3.09
CA GLU A 451 -27.38 -13.55 3.98
C GLU A 451 -26.77 -12.27 4.57
N CYS A 452 -25.48 -12.30 4.91
CA CYS A 452 -24.73 -11.14 5.33
C CYS A 452 -24.67 -10.07 4.21
N VAL A 453 -24.37 -10.48 2.98
CA VAL A 453 -24.34 -9.58 1.82
C VAL A 453 -25.71 -8.93 1.58
N LYS A 454 -26.80 -9.73 1.63
CA LYS A 454 -28.17 -9.21 1.50
C LYS A 454 -28.54 -8.24 2.63
N GLY A 455 -28.19 -8.59 3.89
CA GLY A 455 -28.38 -7.71 5.02
C GLY A 455 -27.68 -6.36 4.87
N MET A 456 -26.42 -6.39 4.43
CA MET A 456 -25.64 -5.17 4.16
C MET A 456 -26.24 -4.32 3.03
N LEU A 457 -26.77 -4.93 1.96
CA LEU A 457 -27.45 -4.22 0.88
C LEU A 457 -28.79 -3.60 1.32
N ALA A 458 -29.44 -4.17 2.32
CA ALA A 458 -30.69 -3.70 2.90
C ALA A 458 -30.50 -2.71 4.05
N GLU A 459 -29.25 -2.42 4.45
CA GLU A 459 -28.95 -1.53 5.56
C GLU A 459 -29.43 -0.09 5.26
N ALA A 460 -30.25 0.45 6.15
CA ALA A 460 -30.85 1.77 5.98
C ALA A 460 -29.82 2.91 6.12
N SER A 461 -28.82 2.73 7.00
CA SER A 461 -27.77 3.69 7.27
C SER A 461 -26.40 3.03 7.26
N PRO A 462 -25.89 2.62 6.08
CA PRO A 462 -24.63 1.92 5.99
C PRO A 462 -23.46 2.81 6.45
N PRO A 463 -22.53 2.30 7.28
CA PRO A 463 -21.41 3.06 7.83
C PRO A 463 -20.27 3.21 6.82
N VAL A 464 -20.56 3.69 5.63
CA VAL A 464 -19.62 3.96 4.56
C VAL A 464 -19.71 5.41 4.10
N PRO A 465 -18.65 5.98 3.50
CA PRO A 465 -18.67 7.36 3.06
C PRO A 465 -19.74 7.61 1.97
N ARG A 466 -20.24 8.84 1.93
CA ARG A 466 -21.16 9.28 0.88
C ARG A 466 -20.36 9.63 -0.39
N LEU A 467 -20.91 9.34 -1.56
CA LEU A 467 -20.33 9.74 -2.84
C LEU A 467 -21.38 10.43 -3.69
N LEU A 468 -21.23 11.73 -3.89
CA LEU A 468 -22.17 12.54 -4.63
C LEU A 468 -21.88 12.51 -6.15
N ARG A 469 -20.58 12.65 -6.52
CA ARG A 469 -20.15 12.80 -7.91
C ARG A 469 -18.75 12.24 -8.16
N ILE A 470 -18.47 11.99 -9.44
CA ILE A 470 -17.13 11.69 -9.94
C ILE A 470 -16.71 12.84 -10.86
N VAL A 471 -15.46 13.27 -10.73
CA VAL A 471 -14.84 14.30 -11.59
C VAL A 471 -13.55 13.77 -12.20
N GLN A 472 -13.17 14.30 -13.37
CA GLN A 472 -12.01 13.83 -14.11
C GLN A 472 -10.95 14.93 -14.31
N ALA A 473 -11.21 16.12 -13.81
CA ALA A 473 -10.33 17.26 -13.75
C ALA A 473 -10.41 17.93 -12.37
N PRO A 474 -9.46 18.80 -11.98
CA PRO A 474 -9.56 19.61 -10.78
C PRO A 474 -10.85 20.44 -10.77
N VAL A 475 -11.57 20.45 -9.65
CA VAL A 475 -12.82 21.18 -9.49
C VAL A 475 -12.90 21.83 -8.12
N PHE A 476 -13.80 22.81 -7.98
CA PHE A 476 -14.11 23.38 -6.68
C PHE A 476 -15.12 22.53 -5.89
N GLY A 477 -14.90 22.36 -4.61
CA GLY A 477 -15.88 21.85 -3.64
C GLY A 477 -16.97 22.88 -3.35
N ARG A 478 -18.03 22.48 -2.60
CA ARG A 478 -19.11 23.39 -2.18
C ARG A 478 -18.61 24.55 -1.31
N ASP A 479 -17.55 24.33 -0.56
CA ASP A 479 -16.90 25.29 0.33
C ASP A 479 -15.87 26.18 -0.38
N GLY A 480 -15.75 26.08 -1.71
CA GLY A 480 -14.77 26.81 -2.50
C GLY A 480 -13.37 26.21 -2.46
N THR A 481 -13.14 25.09 -1.79
CA THR A 481 -11.83 24.42 -1.76
C THR A 481 -11.55 23.78 -3.13
N LEU A 482 -10.37 24.04 -3.70
CA LEU A 482 -9.94 23.45 -4.96
C LEU A 482 -9.43 22.02 -4.74
N ILE A 483 -10.04 21.06 -5.43
CA ILE A 483 -9.68 19.64 -5.40
C ILE A 483 -8.71 19.36 -6.55
N THR A 484 -7.43 19.13 -6.24
CA THR A 484 -6.35 18.89 -7.24
C THR A 484 -5.73 17.50 -7.15
N SER A 485 -5.84 16.81 -6.01
CA SER A 485 -5.28 15.48 -5.81
C SER A 485 -6.27 14.38 -6.19
N PRO A 486 -5.84 13.32 -6.94
CA PRO A 486 -6.69 12.17 -7.22
C PRO A 486 -7.12 11.42 -5.96
N GLY A 487 -8.29 10.77 -6.02
CA GLY A 487 -8.86 9.97 -4.95
C GLY A 487 -10.17 10.51 -4.39
N TYR A 488 -10.59 9.99 -3.25
CA TYR A 488 -11.83 10.39 -2.59
C TYR A 488 -11.63 11.56 -1.62
N HIS A 489 -12.44 12.60 -1.78
CA HIS A 489 -12.46 13.80 -0.95
C HIS A 489 -13.72 13.82 -0.07
N GLU A 490 -13.57 13.45 1.19
CA GLU A 490 -14.69 13.21 2.12
C GLU A 490 -15.55 14.45 2.33
N LYS A 491 -14.95 15.63 2.56
CA LYS A 491 -15.69 16.89 2.76
C LYS A 491 -16.52 17.31 1.55
N ALA A 492 -16.02 17.01 0.36
CA ALA A 492 -16.69 17.34 -0.90
C ALA A 492 -17.58 16.20 -1.42
N GLU A 493 -17.58 15.03 -0.76
CA GLU A 493 -18.27 13.82 -1.21
C GLU A 493 -17.97 13.49 -2.70
N THR A 494 -16.72 13.78 -3.15
CA THR A 494 -16.32 13.77 -4.55
C THR A 494 -15.16 12.79 -4.76
N TRP A 495 -15.25 11.99 -5.82
CA TRP A 495 -14.14 11.18 -6.32
C TRP A 495 -13.48 11.87 -7.50
N TYR A 496 -12.18 12.20 -7.38
CA TYR A 496 -11.39 12.71 -8.50
C TYR A 496 -10.61 11.57 -9.16
N HIS A 497 -10.96 11.26 -10.41
CA HIS A 497 -10.27 10.29 -11.25
C HIS A 497 -9.39 11.01 -12.28
N LYS A 498 -8.09 11.03 -12.05
CA LYS A 498 -7.13 11.66 -12.95
C LYS A 498 -7.05 10.87 -14.28
N THR A 499 -7.35 11.51 -15.40
CA THR A 499 -7.31 10.91 -16.75
C THR A 499 -6.06 11.29 -17.54
N CYS A 500 -5.45 12.43 -17.25
CA CYS A 500 -4.22 12.92 -17.88
C CYS A 500 -3.38 13.71 -16.89
N ASP A 501 -2.13 13.96 -17.23
CA ASP A 501 -1.28 14.86 -16.46
C ASP A 501 -1.71 16.30 -16.71
N ILE A 502 -2.03 17.00 -15.63
CA ILE A 502 -2.45 18.40 -15.63
C ILE A 502 -1.34 19.19 -14.94
N PRO A 503 -0.92 20.33 -15.48
CA PRO A 503 -0.01 21.24 -14.80
C PRO A 503 -0.51 21.61 -13.40
N GLU A 504 0.39 21.96 -12.51
CA GLU A 504 0.03 22.41 -11.17
C GLU A 504 -0.83 23.67 -11.26
N VAL A 505 -1.97 23.64 -10.58
CA VAL A 505 -2.89 24.79 -10.56
C VAL A 505 -2.42 25.74 -9.46
N PRO A 506 -2.05 27.00 -9.79
CA PRO A 506 -1.58 27.94 -8.78
C PRO A 506 -2.70 28.30 -7.79
N GLU A 507 -2.38 28.34 -6.50
CA GLU A 507 -3.35 28.77 -5.47
C GLU A 507 -3.79 30.23 -5.66
N LYS A 508 -2.90 31.08 -6.15
CA LYS A 508 -3.16 32.49 -6.41
C LYS A 508 -2.67 32.84 -7.83
N PRO A 509 -3.56 32.73 -8.83
CA PRO A 509 -3.20 33.07 -10.19
C PRO A 509 -2.84 34.54 -10.33
N THR A 510 -1.83 34.83 -11.12
CA THR A 510 -1.39 36.16 -11.47
C THR A 510 -2.23 36.79 -12.58
N LYS A 511 -2.03 38.06 -12.88
CA LYS A 511 -2.65 38.69 -14.07
C LYS A 511 -2.16 38.06 -15.37
N ASP A 512 -0.91 37.64 -15.44
CA ASP A 512 -0.33 37.02 -16.62
C ASP A 512 -0.95 35.61 -16.85
N ASP A 513 -1.19 34.84 -15.78
CA ASP A 513 -1.92 33.58 -15.88
C ASP A 513 -3.34 33.77 -16.44
N LEU A 514 -4.03 34.82 -16.03
CA LEU A 514 -5.36 35.16 -16.55
C LEU A 514 -5.31 35.57 -18.01
N VAL A 515 -4.33 36.36 -18.42
CA VAL A 515 -4.13 36.76 -19.82
C VAL A 515 -3.84 35.57 -20.70
N GLU A 516 -2.98 34.66 -20.22
CA GLU A 516 -2.67 33.42 -20.97
C GLU A 516 -3.89 32.48 -21.05
N ALA A 517 -4.65 32.32 -19.97
CA ALA A 517 -5.89 31.55 -19.98
C ALA A 517 -6.92 32.14 -20.97
N TYR A 518 -7.06 33.47 -20.98
CA TYR A 518 -7.91 34.16 -21.93
C TYR A 518 -7.46 33.92 -23.38
N ARG A 519 -6.13 34.08 -23.66
CA ARG A 519 -5.54 33.82 -24.96
C ARG A 519 -5.84 32.39 -25.43
N LEU A 520 -5.62 31.40 -24.56
CA LEU A 520 -5.87 29.99 -24.86
C LEU A 520 -7.34 29.72 -25.18
N LEU A 521 -8.26 30.25 -24.37
CA LEU A 521 -9.69 29.97 -24.55
C LEU A 521 -10.27 30.65 -25.79
N PHE A 522 -9.97 31.94 -26.01
CA PHE A 522 -10.62 32.72 -27.07
C PHE A 522 -9.88 32.68 -28.41
N TYR A 523 -8.54 32.66 -28.38
CA TYR A 523 -7.75 32.76 -29.61
C TYR A 523 -7.16 31.43 -30.08
N GLU A 524 -7.24 30.38 -29.25
CA GLU A 524 -6.82 29.04 -29.67
C GLU A 524 -8.00 28.07 -29.72
N LEU A 525 -8.77 27.91 -28.65
CA LEU A 525 -9.76 26.85 -28.52
C LEU A 525 -11.10 27.20 -29.24
N LEU A 526 -11.58 28.43 -29.07
CA LEU A 526 -12.90 28.83 -29.58
C LEU A 526 -12.84 29.62 -30.91
N VAL A 527 -11.67 29.97 -31.41
CA VAL A 527 -11.48 30.88 -32.55
C VAL A 527 -12.11 30.40 -33.84
N ASP A 528 -12.15 29.09 -34.08
CA ASP A 528 -12.63 28.50 -35.32
C ASP A 528 -14.14 28.28 -35.37
N PHE A 529 -14.84 28.47 -34.25
CA PHE A 529 -16.28 28.32 -34.22
C PHE A 529 -17.01 29.59 -34.73
N PRO A 530 -17.98 29.44 -35.68
CA PRO A 530 -18.67 30.58 -36.27
C PRO A 530 -19.82 31.06 -35.38
N PHE A 531 -19.48 31.65 -34.23
CA PHE A 531 -20.49 32.24 -33.34
C PHE A 531 -21.26 33.37 -34.03
N ASP A 532 -22.58 33.38 -33.86
CA ASP A 532 -23.48 34.39 -34.48
C ASP A 532 -23.25 35.77 -33.82
N ASP A 533 -22.98 35.78 -32.52
CA ASP A 533 -22.77 36.99 -31.71
C ASP A 533 -21.83 36.72 -30.52
N GLU A 534 -21.33 37.79 -29.90
CA GLU A 534 -20.46 37.72 -28.71
C GLU A 534 -21.14 37.05 -27.53
N SER A 535 -22.46 37.18 -27.39
CA SER A 535 -23.20 36.53 -26.31
C SER A 535 -23.15 35.01 -26.45
N SER A 536 -23.24 34.47 -27.69
CA SER A 536 -23.11 33.06 -27.96
C SER A 536 -21.75 32.50 -27.60
N MET A 537 -20.67 33.26 -27.85
CA MET A 537 -19.31 32.88 -27.42
C MET A 537 -19.19 32.91 -25.87
N ALA A 538 -19.72 33.93 -25.22
CA ALA A 538 -19.75 34.04 -23.77
C ALA A 538 -20.55 32.89 -23.12
N TYR A 539 -21.66 32.46 -23.72
CA TYR A 539 -22.47 31.33 -23.27
C TYR A 539 -21.72 30.00 -23.47
N ALA A 540 -20.94 29.83 -24.53
CA ALA A 540 -20.10 28.67 -24.72
C ALA A 540 -19.01 28.58 -23.63
N LEU A 541 -18.37 29.72 -23.32
CA LEU A 541 -17.41 29.80 -22.21
C LEU A 541 -18.07 29.48 -20.85
N ALA A 542 -19.25 30.03 -20.58
CA ALA A 542 -19.99 29.75 -19.35
C ALA A 542 -20.31 28.24 -19.22
N ALA A 543 -20.73 27.59 -20.31
CA ALA A 543 -20.97 26.14 -20.37
C ALA A 543 -19.69 25.35 -20.12
N MET A 544 -18.53 25.82 -20.61
CA MET A 544 -17.21 25.19 -20.41
C MET A 544 -16.72 25.32 -18.96
N LEU A 545 -16.94 26.44 -18.30
CA LEU A 545 -16.55 26.69 -16.92
C LEU A 545 -17.48 26.02 -15.90
N GLN A 546 -18.72 25.78 -16.26
CA GLN A 546 -19.76 25.27 -15.36
C GLN A 546 -19.38 23.98 -14.62
N PRO A 547 -18.80 22.93 -15.23
CA PRO A 547 -18.46 21.68 -14.52
C PRO A 547 -17.44 21.87 -13.39
N PHE A 548 -16.54 22.85 -13.52
CA PHE A 548 -15.51 23.13 -12.51
C PHE A 548 -16.07 23.80 -11.26
N VAL A 549 -17.12 24.60 -11.42
CA VAL A 549 -17.78 25.36 -10.35
C VAL A 549 -19.17 24.81 -9.99
N ARG A 550 -19.61 23.72 -10.61
CA ARG A 550 -20.97 23.19 -10.45
C ARG A 550 -21.37 22.97 -8.99
N ALA A 551 -20.44 22.55 -8.13
CA ALA A 551 -20.72 22.36 -6.73
C ALA A 551 -20.94 23.66 -5.95
N MET A 552 -20.38 24.78 -6.40
CA MET A 552 -20.55 26.10 -5.79
C MET A 552 -21.90 26.76 -6.17
N ILE A 553 -22.55 26.25 -7.23
CA ILE A 553 -23.85 26.75 -7.66
C ILE A 553 -24.93 26.08 -6.85
N ASP A 554 -25.59 26.85 -5.99
CA ASP A 554 -26.75 26.39 -5.22
C ASP A 554 -27.99 26.46 -6.08
N GLY A 555 -28.50 25.29 -6.50
CA GLY A 555 -29.67 25.17 -7.34
C GLY A 555 -29.44 24.55 -8.73
N PRO A 556 -30.49 24.57 -9.57
CA PRO A 556 -30.45 24.02 -10.92
C PRO A 556 -29.66 24.89 -11.88
N THR A 557 -29.17 24.28 -12.98
CA THR A 557 -28.46 24.98 -14.06
C THR A 557 -29.19 24.85 -15.37
N PRO A 558 -29.10 25.84 -16.29
CA PRO A 558 -29.83 25.82 -17.54
C PRO A 558 -29.36 24.73 -18.52
N LEU A 559 -30.18 24.39 -19.47
CA LEU A 559 -29.79 23.61 -20.66
C LEU A 559 -29.13 24.56 -21.68
N HIS A 560 -27.86 24.32 -22.00
CA HIS A 560 -27.16 25.03 -23.07
C HIS A 560 -27.50 24.35 -24.41
N VAL A 561 -28.11 25.07 -25.33
CA VAL A 561 -28.50 24.57 -26.66
C VAL A 561 -27.60 25.18 -27.72
N ILE A 562 -26.76 24.34 -28.34
CA ILE A 562 -25.92 24.72 -29.49
C ILE A 562 -26.79 24.60 -30.73
N ASP A 563 -27.23 25.77 -31.25
CA ASP A 563 -28.23 25.90 -32.32
C ASP A 563 -27.57 26.49 -33.58
N ALA A 564 -27.63 25.79 -34.70
CA ALA A 564 -27.13 26.29 -35.97
C ALA A 564 -28.24 26.83 -36.87
N LYS A 565 -28.08 28.04 -37.39
CA LYS A 565 -28.95 28.65 -38.39
C LYS A 565 -28.70 28.08 -39.79
N SER A 566 -27.43 27.90 -40.14
CA SER A 566 -26.97 27.51 -41.48
C SER A 566 -27.01 25.99 -41.75
N GLY A 567 -27.70 25.20 -40.92
CA GLY A 567 -27.88 23.77 -41.17
C GLY A 567 -26.75 22.88 -40.61
N SER A 568 -26.50 21.73 -41.26
CA SER A 568 -25.49 20.74 -40.85
C SER A 568 -24.07 21.19 -41.22
N GLY A 569 -23.06 20.65 -40.52
CA GLY A 569 -21.64 20.94 -40.83
C GLY A 569 -21.07 22.20 -40.19
N THR A 570 -21.82 22.88 -39.31
CA THR A 570 -21.37 24.11 -38.60
C THR A 570 -20.48 23.85 -37.38
N GLY A 571 -20.16 22.57 -37.03
CA GLY A 571 -19.30 22.25 -35.89
C GLY A 571 -20.03 22.13 -34.55
N LYS A 572 -21.36 21.97 -34.49
CA LYS A 572 -22.15 21.88 -33.23
C LYS A 572 -21.68 20.76 -32.29
N SER A 573 -21.53 19.55 -32.82
CA SER A 573 -21.11 18.41 -32.00
C SER A 573 -19.64 18.58 -31.55
N LEU A 574 -18.80 19.14 -32.43
CA LEU A 574 -17.42 19.48 -32.09
C LEU A 574 -17.36 20.55 -30.97
N LEU A 575 -18.21 21.57 -31.00
CA LEU A 575 -18.28 22.55 -29.91
C LEU A 575 -18.75 21.92 -28.61
N ALA A 576 -19.73 21.00 -28.68
CA ALA A 576 -20.14 20.25 -27.45
C ALA A 576 -19.00 19.44 -26.88
N ASP A 577 -18.20 18.79 -27.72
CA ASP A 577 -16.98 18.08 -27.27
C ASP A 577 -15.96 19.04 -26.70
N MET A 578 -15.68 20.18 -27.32
CA MET A 578 -14.76 21.20 -26.83
C MET A 578 -15.20 21.78 -25.47
N ILE A 579 -16.50 21.95 -25.25
CA ILE A 579 -17.04 22.41 -23.96
C ILE A 579 -16.77 21.37 -22.85
N ALA A 580 -16.90 20.08 -23.17
CA ALA A 580 -16.79 19.02 -22.17
C ALA A 580 -15.36 18.47 -21.99
N MET A 581 -14.52 18.55 -23.01
CA MET A 581 -13.16 17.97 -23.03
C MET A 581 -12.28 18.42 -21.86
N PRO A 582 -12.23 19.70 -21.47
CA PRO A 582 -11.42 20.14 -20.34
C PRO A 582 -11.80 19.48 -19.02
N ALA A 583 -13.09 19.11 -18.84
CA ALA A 583 -13.57 18.47 -17.63
C ALA A 583 -13.56 16.94 -17.68
N LEU A 584 -13.63 16.33 -18.88
CA LEU A 584 -13.73 14.88 -19.05
C LEU A 584 -12.45 14.23 -19.59
N GLY A 585 -11.58 14.99 -20.28
CA GLY A 585 -10.42 14.45 -20.99
C GLY A 585 -10.78 13.58 -22.20
N ARG A 586 -12.04 13.63 -22.66
CA ARG A 586 -12.58 12.80 -23.75
C ARG A 586 -13.85 13.44 -24.34
N PRO A 587 -14.26 13.03 -25.56
CA PRO A 587 -15.55 13.42 -26.11
C PRO A 587 -16.74 13.02 -25.23
N ILE A 588 -17.81 13.80 -25.29
CA ILE A 588 -18.99 13.59 -24.47
C ILE A 588 -19.90 12.48 -25.04
N PRO A 589 -20.32 11.47 -24.27
CA PRO A 589 -21.27 10.47 -24.75
C PRO A 589 -22.66 11.08 -24.98
N ALA A 590 -23.10 11.08 -26.23
CA ALA A 590 -24.39 11.61 -26.65
C ALA A 590 -25.57 10.67 -26.34
N MET A 591 -26.72 11.23 -26.05
CA MET A 591 -28.01 10.51 -26.06
C MET A 591 -28.96 11.15 -27.08
N ALA A 592 -29.77 10.33 -27.71
CA ALA A 592 -30.81 10.84 -28.60
C ALA A 592 -31.99 11.46 -27.81
N GLU A 593 -32.74 12.36 -28.44
CA GLU A 593 -33.99 12.88 -27.87
C GLU A 593 -35.01 11.78 -27.57
N GLY A 594 -35.76 11.91 -26.45
CA GLY A 594 -36.86 11.00 -26.13
C GLY A 594 -38.00 11.13 -27.12
N ARG A 595 -38.65 10.01 -27.50
CA ARG A 595 -39.82 10.02 -28.39
C ARG A 595 -41.08 10.51 -27.68
N ASP A 596 -41.20 10.21 -26.40
CA ASP A 596 -42.30 10.52 -25.49
C ASP A 596 -41.78 10.74 -24.07
N GLY A 597 -42.69 11.09 -23.16
CA GLY A 597 -42.34 11.34 -21.75
C GLY A 597 -41.69 10.15 -21.04
N ASP A 598 -42.15 8.93 -21.31
CA ASP A 598 -41.59 7.73 -20.70
C ASP A 598 -40.14 7.47 -21.15
N GLU A 599 -39.84 7.68 -22.43
CA GLU A 599 -38.45 7.56 -22.92
C GLU A 599 -37.54 8.65 -22.36
N TRP A 600 -38.03 9.89 -22.26
CA TRP A 600 -37.29 10.96 -21.60
C TRP A 600 -36.95 10.60 -20.15
N ARG A 601 -37.95 10.18 -19.39
CA ARG A 601 -37.80 9.78 -17.99
C ARG A 601 -36.75 8.68 -17.85
N LYS A 602 -36.85 7.57 -18.61
CA LYS A 602 -35.91 6.45 -18.55
C LYS A 602 -34.48 6.87 -18.87
N ARG A 603 -34.27 7.69 -19.88
CA ARG A 603 -32.95 8.15 -20.31
C ARG A 603 -32.31 9.09 -19.30
N ILE A 604 -33.09 10.06 -18.78
CA ILE A 604 -32.66 10.98 -17.73
C ILE A 604 -32.25 10.20 -16.49
N THR A 605 -33.11 9.30 -15.99
CA THR A 605 -32.85 8.48 -14.81
C THR A 605 -31.59 7.64 -15.01
N ALA A 606 -31.39 6.98 -16.12
CA ALA A 606 -30.23 6.19 -16.44
C ALA A 606 -28.94 7.04 -16.44
N LYS A 607 -28.94 8.22 -17.02
CA LYS A 607 -27.79 9.13 -17.06
C LYS A 607 -27.45 9.68 -15.67
N LEU A 608 -28.43 10.13 -14.92
CA LEU A 608 -28.22 10.64 -13.56
C LEU A 608 -27.72 9.55 -12.60
N ALA A 609 -28.18 8.30 -12.80
CA ALA A 609 -27.72 7.16 -11.98
C ALA A 609 -26.22 6.89 -12.15
N THR A 610 -25.66 7.06 -13.35
CA THR A 610 -24.22 6.89 -13.60
C THR A 610 -23.35 8.01 -13.02
N GLY A 611 -23.95 9.11 -12.54
CA GLY A 611 -23.20 10.26 -12.00
C GLY A 611 -22.43 11.04 -13.07
N SER A 612 -22.90 11.01 -14.31
CA SER A 612 -22.27 11.73 -15.45
C SER A 612 -22.19 13.24 -15.17
N GLN A 613 -21.03 13.86 -15.41
CA GLN A 613 -20.84 15.31 -15.30
C GLN A 613 -21.60 16.09 -16.38
N PHE A 614 -21.84 15.46 -17.53
CA PHE A 614 -22.59 16.06 -18.64
C PHE A 614 -23.70 15.14 -19.13
N VAL A 615 -24.78 15.73 -19.55
CA VAL A 615 -25.87 15.09 -20.34
C VAL A 615 -26.01 15.84 -21.64
N LEU A 616 -25.57 15.21 -22.74
CA LEU A 616 -25.70 15.74 -24.10
C LEU A 616 -26.89 15.10 -24.80
N ILE A 617 -27.85 15.92 -25.23
CA ILE A 617 -28.95 15.55 -26.11
C ILE A 617 -28.55 15.95 -27.53
N ASP A 618 -28.08 14.98 -28.32
CA ASP A 618 -27.52 15.29 -29.63
C ASP A 618 -28.60 15.25 -30.72
N ASN A 619 -28.50 16.20 -31.68
CA ASN A 619 -29.32 16.31 -32.87
C ASN A 619 -30.82 16.39 -32.59
N VAL A 620 -31.25 17.41 -31.83
CA VAL A 620 -32.66 17.70 -31.57
C VAL A 620 -33.34 18.09 -32.87
N ASN A 621 -34.25 17.25 -33.34
CA ASN A 621 -34.96 17.44 -34.60
C ASN A 621 -36.45 17.83 -34.43
N ARG A 622 -37.00 17.63 -33.23
CA ARG A 622 -38.39 17.96 -32.89
C ARG A 622 -38.43 19.24 -32.07
N LYS A 623 -39.65 19.79 -31.93
CA LYS A 623 -39.87 20.84 -30.96
C LYS A 623 -39.49 20.32 -29.56
N LEU A 624 -38.53 20.98 -28.90
CA LEU A 624 -38.16 20.64 -27.56
C LEU A 624 -39.30 21.07 -26.60
N ASP A 625 -40.11 20.09 -26.24
CA ASP A 625 -41.36 20.28 -25.48
C ASP A 625 -41.59 19.02 -24.63
N SER A 626 -40.77 18.82 -23.59
CA SER A 626 -40.85 17.70 -22.62
C SER A 626 -40.98 18.21 -21.23
N GLY A 627 -42.06 17.84 -20.55
CA GLY A 627 -42.27 18.14 -19.12
C GLY A 627 -41.24 17.48 -18.25
N GLU A 628 -40.82 16.24 -18.57
CA GLU A 628 -39.83 15.48 -17.82
C GLU A 628 -38.45 16.15 -17.90
N LEU A 629 -38.04 16.58 -19.11
CA LEU A 629 -36.77 17.31 -19.28
C LEU A 629 -36.85 18.67 -18.57
N ALA A 630 -37.98 19.39 -18.67
CA ALA A 630 -38.18 20.65 -18.00
C ALA A 630 -38.09 20.48 -16.45
N ALA A 631 -38.70 19.43 -15.92
CA ALA A 631 -38.60 19.10 -14.50
C ALA A 631 -37.15 18.76 -14.09
N ALA A 632 -36.44 17.94 -14.85
CA ALA A 632 -35.05 17.56 -14.56
C ALA A 632 -34.10 18.76 -14.54
N ILE A 633 -34.22 19.68 -15.49
CA ILE A 633 -33.37 20.88 -15.60
C ILE A 633 -33.61 21.85 -14.42
N THR A 634 -34.82 21.86 -13.85
CA THR A 634 -35.18 22.79 -12.78
C THR A 634 -35.14 22.19 -11.37
N SER A 635 -34.78 20.92 -11.27
CA SER A 635 -34.70 20.21 -9.99
C SER A 635 -33.24 20.03 -9.53
N THR A 636 -33.02 20.06 -8.23
CA THR A 636 -31.74 19.65 -7.60
C THR A 636 -31.72 18.15 -7.32
N VAL A 637 -32.91 17.53 -7.23
CA VAL A 637 -33.08 16.09 -7.00
C VAL A 637 -34.10 15.56 -7.98
N TRP A 638 -33.76 14.51 -8.70
CA TRP A 638 -34.63 13.76 -9.59
C TRP A 638 -35.14 12.52 -8.89
N GLU A 639 -36.48 12.37 -8.83
CA GLU A 639 -37.10 11.18 -8.26
C GLU A 639 -37.77 10.35 -9.35
N ASP A 640 -37.43 9.05 -9.40
CA ASP A 640 -38.02 8.12 -10.33
C ASP A 640 -37.93 6.69 -9.82
N ARG A 641 -38.63 5.78 -10.54
CA ARG A 641 -38.56 4.35 -10.27
C ARG A 641 -37.28 3.75 -10.88
N LEU A 642 -36.56 2.96 -10.13
CA LEU A 642 -35.41 2.24 -10.66
C LEU A 642 -35.87 1.18 -11.68
N LEU A 643 -35.32 1.20 -12.88
CA LEU A 643 -35.60 0.24 -13.94
C LEU A 643 -35.48 -1.21 -13.47
N GLY A 644 -36.50 -2.03 -13.68
CA GLY A 644 -36.53 -3.43 -13.24
C GLY A 644 -36.85 -3.64 -11.77
N SER A 645 -37.24 -2.57 -11.03
CA SER A 645 -37.58 -2.62 -9.62
C SER A 645 -38.81 -1.75 -9.33
N THR A 646 -39.50 -2.05 -8.23
CA THR A 646 -40.58 -1.19 -7.70
C THR A 646 -40.03 -0.08 -6.77
N ARG A 647 -38.72 -0.05 -6.53
CA ARG A 647 -38.08 0.91 -5.63
C ARG A 647 -37.97 2.29 -6.26
N MET A 648 -38.37 3.33 -5.53
CA MET A 648 -38.11 4.73 -5.88
C MET A 648 -36.66 5.07 -5.56
N ILE A 649 -36.03 5.89 -6.40
CA ILE A 649 -34.68 6.39 -6.24
C ILE A 649 -34.68 7.91 -6.36
N GLN A 650 -33.92 8.58 -5.49
CA GLN A 650 -33.69 10.01 -5.54
C GLN A 650 -32.27 10.28 -5.98
N LEU A 651 -32.08 10.86 -7.13
CA LEU A 651 -30.79 11.13 -7.75
C LEU A 651 -30.47 12.63 -7.72
N PRO A 652 -29.28 13.04 -7.22
CA PRO A 652 -28.88 14.43 -7.30
C PRO A 652 -28.65 14.82 -8.76
N VAL A 653 -29.11 16.03 -9.13
CA VAL A 653 -28.92 16.62 -10.47
C VAL A 653 -27.70 17.53 -10.42
N GLU A 654 -26.51 16.93 -10.55
CA GLU A 654 -25.20 17.63 -10.49
C GLU A 654 -24.54 17.75 -11.87
N CYS A 655 -25.24 17.37 -12.95
CA CYS A 655 -24.73 17.40 -14.30
C CYS A 655 -24.90 18.77 -14.96
N CYS A 656 -24.09 19.02 -16.00
CA CYS A 656 -24.27 20.11 -16.96
C CYS A 656 -25.08 19.61 -18.15
N TRP A 657 -26.10 20.37 -18.54
CA TRP A 657 -27.01 20.01 -19.61
C TRP A 657 -26.59 20.67 -20.92
N LEU A 658 -26.40 19.86 -21.98
CA LEU A 658 -26.09 20.31 -23.31
C LEU A 658 -27.10 19.72 -24.31
N ALA A 659 -27.43 20.45 -25.37
CA ALA A 659 -28.15 19.93 -26.52
C ALA A 659 -27.59 20.51 -27.82
N THR A 660 -27.65 19.75 -28.92
CA THR A 660 -27.35 20.25 -30.28
C THR A 660 -28.55 20.15 -31.19
N GLY A 661 -28.68 21.03 -32.13
CA GLY A 661 -29.77 20.94 -33.14
C GLY A 661 -29.66 22.00 -34.22
N ASN A 662 -30.56 21.94 -35.21
CA ASN A 662 -30.67 22.89 -36.29
C ASN A 662 -32.00 23.65 -36.17
N ALA A 663 -31.95 24.97 -36.04
CA ALA A 663 -33.12 25.83 -35.87
C ALA A 663 -34.08 25.30 -34.76
N VAL A 664 -33.51 25.00 -33.59
CA VAL A 664 -34.21 24.32 -32.49
C VAL A 664 -35.43 25.15 -32.05
N ARG A 665 -36.58 24.55 -32.19
CA ARG A 665 -37.86 25.11 -31.70
C ARG A 665 -38.11 24.65 -30.27
N THR A 666 -38.61 25.55 -29.41
CA THR A 666 -38.88 25.28 -28.00
C THR A 666 -40.31 25.64 -27.64
N SER A 667 -40.88 24.99 -26.63
CA SER A 667 -42.09 25.46 -25.96
C SER A 667 -41.82 26.72 -25.17
N ARG A 668 -42.87 27.45 -24.76
CA ARG A 668 -42.72 28.60 -23.82
C ARG A 668 -42.14 28.18 -22.50
N GLU A 669 -42.43 26.99 -22.07
CA GLU A 669 -41.94 26.42 -20.83
C GLU A 669 -40.41 26.15 -20.89
N MET A 670 -39.96 25.50 -21.94
CA MET A 670 -38.54 25.22 -22.16
C MET A 670 -37.74 26.48 -22.44
N ALA A 671 -38.28 27.46 -23.15
CA ALA A 671 -37.59 28.71 -23.52
C ALA A 671 -37.00 29.47 -22.34
N ARG A 672 -37.61 29.37 -21.15
CA ARG A 672 -37.15 30.02 -19.91
C ARG A 672 -36.05 29.25 -19.18
N ARG A 673 -35.76 28.02 -19.63
CA ARG A 673 -34.83 27.07 -18.99
C ARG A 673 -33.58 26.79 -19.81
N ILE A 674 -33.47 27.44 -20.97
CA ILE A 674 -32.39 27.22 -21.92
C ILE A 674 -31.55 28.48 -22.12
N VAL A 675 -30.27 28.28 -22.44
CA VAL A 675 -29.39 29.31 -22.98
C VAL A 675 -28.97 28.86 -24.37
N LYS A 676 -29.24 29.70 -25.39
CA LYS A 676 -28.89 29.37 -26.78
C LYS A 676 -27.50 29.87 -27.13
N ILE A 677 -26.67 28.95 -27.60
CA ILE A 677 -25.37 29.19 -28.24
C ILE A 677 -25.58 29.10 -29.73
N LYS A 678 -25.63 30.20 -30.42
CA LYS A 678 -25.94 30.25 -31.84
C LYS A 678 -24.68 30.20 -32.69
N LEU A 679 -24.69 29.33 -33.70
CA LEU A 679 -23.65 29.22 -34.71
C LEU A 679 -24.24 29.63 -36.07
N ASP A 680 -23.54 30.48 -36.82
CA ASP A 680 -23.90 30.89 -38.17
C ASP A 680 -22.63 31.03 -39.01
N ALA A 681 -22.40 30.07 -39.89
CA ALA A 681 -21.26 30.10 -40.80
C ALA A 681 -21.42 31.12 -41.95
N LYS A 682 -22.58 31.79 -42.07
CA LYS A 682 -22.91 32.76 -43.09
C LYS A 682 -22.64 32.26 -44.53
N ARG A 683 -22.85 30.95 -44.75
CA ARG A 683 -22.66 30.28 -46.03
C ARG A 683 -23.62 29.07 -46.13
N ASP A 684 -23.97 28.70 -47.35
CA ASP A 684 -24.94 27.61 -47.62
C ASP A 684 -24.32 26.24 -47.43
N ASP A 685 -22.98 26.13 -47.53
CA ASP A 685 -22.19 24.90 -47.41
C ASP A 685 -21.14 24.97 -46.30
N PRO A 686 -21.53 25.00 -45.01
CA PRO A 686 -20.63 25.15 -43.89
C PRO A 686 -19.55 24.06 -43.81
N TRP A 687 -19.82 22.85 -44.29
CA TRP A 687 -18.90 21.69 -44.31
C TRP A 687 -17.73 21.85 -45.29
N MET A 688 -17.80 22.82 -46.24
CA MET A 688 -16.75 23.15 -47.22
C MET A 688 -15.79 24.23 -46.68
N ARG A 689 -15.92 24.65 -45.46
CA ARG A 689 -15.06 25.62 -44.84
C ARG A 689 -13.64 25.07 -44.65
N THR A 690 -12.60 25.82 -45.00
CA THR A 690 -11.18 25.43 -44.95
C THR A 690 -10.33 26.44 -44.22
N ASP A 691 -10.86 27.60 -43.88
CA ASP A 691 -10.18 28.71 -43.19
C ASP A 691 -10.14 28.51 -41.67
N PHE A 692 -9.58 27.37 -41.24
CA PHE A 692 -9.39 27.08 -39.81
C PHE A 692 -8.00 27.47 -39.37
N LYS A 693 -7.86 28.05 -38.17
CA LYS A 693 -6.58 28.23 -37.49
C LYS A 693 -5.99 26.86 -37.09
N HIS A 694 -6.84 25.95 -36.68
CA HIS A 694 -6.49 24.58 -36.27
C HIS A 694 -7.20 23.56 -37.20
N PRO A 695 -6.69 23.36 -38.45
CA PRO A 695 -7.23 22.33 -39.31
C PRO A 695 -6.96 20.95 -38.75
N ASN A 696 -7.89 20.01 -38.86
CA ASN A 696 -7.76 18.62 -38.38
C ASN A 696 -6.61 17.90 -39.03
#